data_a62539019cb5e1c753f1f937f5a8ade8
#
_entry.id   a62539019cb5e1c753f1f937f5a8ade8
#
_cell.length_a   1.000
_cell.length_b   1.000
_cell.length_c   1.000
_cell.angle_alpha   90.00
_cell.angle_beta   90.00
_cell.angle_gamma   90.00
#
_symmetry.space_group_name_H-M   'P 1'
#
loop_
_entity.id
_entity.type
_entity.pdbx_description
1 polymer ?
#
loop_
_entity_poly.entity_id
_entity_poly.type
_entity_poly.pdbx_seq_one_letter_code
_entity_poly.pdbx_strand_id
1 'polypeptide(L)'
;MRVHILIHILTISGVFCKFHLPTTSHPYHYALYLDIDVDGGVYNGTVEINLNVTQATDRISLNYKDLSIHTNTVRLRTELHNYPYYPLRHTEYDESAEIVEFIFDELEPDAYLISIPFNGTIRNDLKGLYMSYYWTDDGEKHLVATTFLAPIYARMLFPCYDEPHYKATFSVSLLHSNKYQALSNMPTITVPQLILPDLLLTNFRTTPKMSTYLLAITVSDFFGNANYEENYTVYSQPAQIYMTNYALKFGQQSLERLEEYFGAPYQLSKLDLVAFDDFLMGAMENWGLITFISSSLLYDETSVPTKNLQALSRTITHELAHQWFGNEVTARWWSEIWLNEGFATLFADLITNELHPDWQLMDQFVVHTLQHAMDRDAAFTTKAMDGPIETLQDIWSVYSYLPYQKAASVIRMILNVVTDAAFQKAIRNYVKRISYSSAVPQDLYDQLVAQTNGDEIEKIFKSWVENPGFPLVTIKRMYNTSSFVVSQKRFIASQSKAVPDTKYYIPLNFATTRNPDFLNTKPDFFMTPEQTNMTVTMNGLNRIEPRDWVVANKRVTYYYRVNYDEENWHLITQALRDDPTVIAVANRAQLIDDAFTLAKYGQVPYNIPLDLVTYIRNETHYLPITVAIKHLTELDRIIRGTSIPLRDFMKKIFADIYNRITLKENKYDAHLLKLLRSEVSKFACNLEVEECIADASDQISANDISPDTRPAIFCGHLRGTKLTTWPIPLLNTKLSNIVESERMRRKYSLELQDICQSFSCVTSQTLRLSVLEMTMVDGNNLLSSDYNSILSAIVLSGKESVTDILEFLNKYSNRIDAKYSSLGRTIQILGEQVKTDMELELLKKFVNEKIYGLHNVTPEMQKIVLTAIEKGEENIVWLNTYSSSIDDWIKQHNSASNLMKSFVVVIVPLLTIMCNKIQSGY
;
A
#
# COMPACT_ATOMS: atom_id res chain seq x y z
N MET A 1 29.40 10.00 -63.54
CA MET A 1 29.64 9.12 -62.44
C MET A 1 28.43 9.16 -61.53
N ARG A 2 27.48 8.21 -61.69
CA ARG A 2 26.29 8.09 -60.90
C ARG A 2 26.57 7.12 -59.74
N VAL A 3 26.54 7.59 -58.51
CA VAL A 3 26.63 6.76 -57.29
C VAL A 3 25.21 6.27 -56.99
N HIS A 4 24.99 4.96 -57.07
CA HIS A 4 23.79 4.29 -56.59
C HIS A 4 23.91 4.11 -55.08
N ILE A 5 23.11 4.79 -54.29
CA ILE A 5 22.90 4.51 -52.86
C ILE A 5 21.87 3.40 -52.78
N LEU A 6 22.31 2.22 -52.40
CA LEU A 6 21.45 1.10 -52.01
C LEU A 6 20.88 1.43 -50.61
N ILE A 7 19.62 1.80 -50.55
CA ILE A 7 18.86 1.87 -49.28
C ILE A 7 18.49 0.45 -48.92
N HIS A 8 19.18 -0.10 -47.93
CA HIS A 8 18.72 -1.30 -47.22
C HIS A 8 17.53 -0.86 -46.33
N ILE A 9 16.33 -1.19 -46.79
CA ILE A 9 15.14 -1.20 -45.93
C ILE A 9 15.33 -2.38 -44.99
N LEU A 10 15.84 -2.08 -43.77
CA LEU A 10 15.70 -2.96 -42.64
C LEU A 10 14.19 -3.00 -42.33
N THR A 11 13.55 -4.08 -42.72
CA THR A 11 12.28 -4.49 -42.14
C THR A 11 12.53 -4.70 -40.65
N ILE A 12 12.11 -3.74 -39.85
CA ILE A 12 11.92 -3.94 -38.43
C ILE A 12 10.77 -4.93 -38.32
N SER A 13 11.09 -6.23 -38.37
CA SER A 13 10.22 -7.26 -37.82
C SER A 13 10.04 -6.88 -36.38
N GLY A 14 8.81 -6.55 -35.98
CA GLY A 14 8.48 -6.25 -34.60
C GLY A 14 9.07 -7.35 -33.72
N VAL A 15 9.85 -6.97 -32.73
CA VAL A 15 10.21 -7.84 -31.63
C VAL A 15 8.89 -8.08 -30.89
N PHE A 16 8.15 -9.11 -31.30
CA PHE A 16 7.06 -9.65 -30.47
C PHE A 16 7.72 -10.07 -29.16
N CYS A 17 7.17 -9.62 -28.03
CA CYS A 17 7.59 -10.05 -26.71
C CYS A 17 7.56 -11.58 -26.68
N LYS A 18 8.74 -12.20 -26.60
CA LYS A 18 8.91 -13.65 -26.73
C LYS A 18 8.22 -14.50 -25.65
N PHE A 19 7.64 -13.87 -24.62
CA PHE A 19 7.04 -14.56 -23.47
C PHE A 19 5.51 -14.74 -23.56
N HIS A 20 4.85 -14.25 -24.63
CA HIS A 20 3.44 -14.52 -24.88
C HIS A 20 3.26 -15.87 -25.57
N LEU A 21 2.19 -16.57 -25.18
CA LEU A 21 1.79 -17.80 -25.87
C LEU A 21 1.24 -17.48 -27.27
N PRO A 22 1.48 -18.39 -28.25
CA PRO A 22 0.86 -18.29 -29.57
C PRO A 22 -0.68 -18.35 -29.47
N THR A 23 -1.37 -17.62 -30.35
CA THR A 23 -2.84 -17.60 -30.38
C THR A 23 -3.47 -18.71 -31.23
N THR A 24 -2.66 -19.69 -31.67
CA THR A 24 -3.11 -20.81 -32.51
C THR A 24 -4.01 -21.81 -31.79
N SER A 25 -3.94 -21.81 -30.44
CA SER A 25 -4.78 -22.68 -29.62
C SER A 25 -5.20 -21.94 -28.32
N HIS A 26 -6.32 -22.37 -27.72
CA HIS A 26 -6.78 -21.84 -26.44
C HIS A 26 -7.54 -22.92 -25.63
N PRO A 27 -7.40 -22.92 -24.30
CA PRO A 27 -8.05 -23.88 -23.44
C PRO A 27 -9.54 -23.52 -23.21
N TYR A 28 -10.36 -24.51 -22.88
CA TYR A 28 -11.71 -24.29 -22.38
C TYR A 28 -12.06 -25.11 -21.13
N HIS A 29 -11.27 -26.18 -20.83
CA HIS A 29 -11.41 -26.97 -19.61
C HIS A 29 -10.09 -27.57 -19.18
N TYR A 30 -9.85 -27.61 -17.87
CA TYR A 30 -8.77 -28.33 -17.21
C TYR A 30 -9.35 -29.38 -16.26
N ALA A 31 -8.88 -30.62 -16.34
CA ALA A 31 -9.02 -31.62 -15.28
C ALA A 31 -7.64 -31.78 -14.61
N LEU A 32 -7.51 -31.30 -13.37
CA LEU A 32 -6.26 -31.32 -12.62
C LEU A 32 -6.36 -32.35 -11.48
N TYR A 33 -5.55 -33.37 -11.54
CA TYR A 33 -5.33 -34.34 -10.47
C TYR A 33 -3.97 -34.10 -9.83
N LEU A 34 -3.94 -34.00 -8.50
CA LEU A 34 -2.72 -33.87 -7.70
C LEU A 34 -2.69 -34.87 -6.55
N ASP A 35 -1.61 -35.58 -6.40
CA ASP A 35 -1.27 -36.43 -5.25
C ASP A 35 -0.22 -35.68 -4.43
N ILE A 36 -0.66 -35.11 -3.28
CA ILE A 36 0.08 -34.14 -2.48
C ILE A 36 0.59 -34.81 -1.20
N ASP A 37 1.89 -35.02 -1.13
CA ASP A 37 2.59 -35.47 0.08
C ASP A 37 3.15 -34.25 0.84
N VAL A 38 2.35 -33.73 1.78
CA VAL A 38 2.73 -32.57 2.59
C VAL A 38 3.95 -32.86 3.44
N ASP A 39 4.00 -34.06 4.07
CA ASP A 39 5.10 -34.44 4.97
C ASP A 39 6.41 -34.68 4.15
N GLY A 40 6.31 -35.23 2.94
CA GLY A 40 7.43 -35.47 2.03
C GLY A 40 7.87 -34.24 1.23
N GLY A 41 7.08 -33.17 1.21
CA GLY A 41 7.38 -31.94 0.49
C GLY A 41 7.35 -32.06 -1.04
N VAL A 42 6.59 -33.01 -1.59
CA VAL A 42 6.50 -33.28 -3.02
C VAL A 42 5.06 -33.54 -3.47
N TYR A 43 4.83 -33.46 -4.77
CA TYR A 43 3.55 -33.84 -5.35
C TYR A 43 3.73 -34.43 -6.75
N ASN A 44 2.82 -35.36 -7.12
CA ASN A 44 2.66 -35.84 -8.48
C ASN A 44 1.35 -35.33 -9.05
N GLY A 45 1.30 -35.07 -10.34
CA GLY A 45 0.09 -34.57 -10.96
C GLY A 45 -0.11 -35.06 -12.39
N THR A 46 -1.33 -34.96 -12.81
CA THR A 46 -1.72 -35.07 -14.24
C THR A 46 -2.68 -33.91 -14.53
N VAL A 47 -2.38 -33.16 -15.56
CA VAL A 47 -3.30 -32.19 -16.12
C VAL A 47 -3.82 -32.68 -17.46
N GLU A 48 -5.13 -32.69 -17.60
CA GLU A 48 -5.81 -32.88 -18.87
C GLU A 48 -6.39 -31.56 -19.31
N ILE A 49 -5.98 -31.08 -20.50
CA ILE A 49 -6.40 -29.79 -21.05
C ILE A 49 -7.22 -30.04 -22.31
N ASN A 50 -8.51 -29.72 -22.24
CA ASN A 50 -9.36 -29.61 -23.43
C ASN A 50 -9.09 -28.23 -24.07
N LEU A 51 -8.71 -28.23 -25.32
CA LEU A 51 -8.31 -27.02 -26.05
C LEU A 51 -8.84 -27.04 -27.50
N ASN A 52 -9.06 -25.85 -28.04
CA ASN A 52 -9.38 -25.66 -29.45
C ASN A 52 -8.12 -25.17 -30.18
N VAL A 53 -7.72 -25.88 -31.24
CA VAL A 53 -6.78 -25.39 -32.25
C VAL A 53 -7.60 -24.59 -33.25
N THR A 54 -7.26 -23.31 -33.46
CA THR A 54 -8.00 -22.38 -34.32
C THR A 54 -7.34 -22.17 -35.68
N GLN A 55 -6.05 -22.47 -35.76
CA GLN A 55 -5.23 -22.38 -36.98
C GLN A 55 -4.32 -23.61 -37.04
N ALA A 56 -4.11 -24.18 -38.25
CA ALA A 56 -3.22 -25.32 -38.42
C ALA A 56 -1.84 -25.03 -37.80
N THR A 57 -1.35 -25.95 -36.99
CA THR A 57 -0.11 -25.83 -36.25
C THR A 57 0.54 -27.18 -36.01
N ASP A 58 1.85 -27.22 -35.82
CA ASP A 58 2.58 -28.42 -35.47
C ASP A 58 2.87 -28.54 -33.95
N ARG A 59 2.39 -27.55 -33.15
CA ARG A 59 2.74 -27.46 -31.72
C ARG A 59 1.61 -26.99 -30.83
N ILE A 60 1.69 -27.38 -29.55
CA ILE A 60 0.94 -26.85 -28.45
C ILE A 60 1.93 -26.23 -27.48
N SER A 61 1.84 -24.91 -27.24
CA SER A 61 2.74 -24.16 -26.38
C SER A 61 2.03 -23.85 -25.06
N LEU A 62 2.68 -24.14 -23.92
CA LEU A 62 2.18 -23.90 -22.57
C LEU A 62 3.24 -23.18 -21.73
N ASN A 63 2.81 -22.38 -20.78
CA ASN A 63 3.69 -21.87 -19.74
C ASN A 63 4.05 -22.99 -18.76
N TYR A 64 5.32 -22.98 -18.33
CA TYR A 64 5.88 -24.02 -17.47
C TYR A 64 7.10 -23.48 -16.73
N LYS A 65 7.25 -23.86 -15.46
CA LYS A 65 8.43 -23.53 -14.67
C LYS A 65 8.64 -24.47 -13.50
N ASP A 66 9.89 -24.91 -13.28
CA ASP A 66 10.32 -25.74 -12.14
C ASP A 66 9.54 -27.06 -11.96
N LEU A 67 9.04 -27.66 -13.04
CA LEU A 67 8.30 -28.91 -13.04
C LEU A 67 9.09 -29.98 -13.81
N SER A 68 8.92 -31.27 -13.46
CA SER A 68 9.41 -32.39 -14.24
C SER A 68 8.26 -33.00 -15.05
N ILE A 69 8.25 -32.80 -16.35
CA ILE A 69 7.23 -33.35 -17.26
C ILE A 69 7.64 -34.73 -17.75
N HIS A 70 6.75 -35.71 -17.63
CA HIS A 70 6.94 -37.07 -18.09
C HIS A 70 6.62 -37.18 -19.58
N THR A 71 7.48 -36.65 -20.46
CA THR A 71 7.26 -36.49 -21.90
C THR A 71 6.86 -37.79 -22.63
N ASN A 72 7.42 -38.94 -22.22
CA ASN A 72 7.09 -40.26 -22.80
C ASN A 72 5.64 -40.68 -22.59
N THR A 73 4.93 -40.07 -21.64
CA THR A 73 3.55 -40.40 -21.28
C THR A 73 2.56 -39.29 -21.67
N VAL A 74 3.01 -38.21 -22.28
CA VAL A 74 2.13 -37.19 -22.86
C VAL A 74 1.29 -37.81 -23.97
N ARG A 75 -0.01 -37.51 -23.97
CA ARG A 75 -0.99 -38.05 -24.94
C ARG A 75 -1.82 -36.90 -25.50
N LEU A 76 -1.93 -36.83 -26.81
CA LEU A 76 -2.83 -35.89 -27.51
C LEU A 76 -3.83 -36.70 -28.36
N ARG A 77 -5.08 -36.36 -28.34
CA ARG A 77 -6.16 -36.91 -29.18
C ARG A 77 -7.19 -35.86 -29.54
N THR A 78 -7.96 -36.07 -30.59
CA THR A 78 -9.17 -35.28 -30.78
C THR A 78 -10.20 -35.64 -29.71
N GLU A 79 -11.04 -34.69 -29.32
CA GLU A 79 -12.00 -34.92 -28.24
C GLU A 79 -13.06 -35.96 -28.58
N LEU A 80 -13.52 -36.01 -29.85
CA LEU A 80 -14.56 -36.92 -30.32
C LEU A 80 -14.10 -38.38 -30.48
N HIS A 81 -12.82 -38.65 -30.55
CA HIS A 81 -12.26 -39.96 -30.86
C HIS A 81 -11.23 -40.40 -29.81
N ASN A 82 -11.43 -41.57 -29.21
CA ASN A 82 -10.48 -42.11 -28.23
C ASN A 82 -9.16 -42.59 -28.86
N TYR A 83 -9.12 -42.85 -30.17
CA TYR A 83 -7.98 -43.30 -30.94
C TYR A 83 -8.07 -42.86 -32.40
N PRO A 84 -6.95 -42.64 -33.14
CA PRO A 84 -5.56 -42.78 -32.63
C PRO A 84 -5.10 -41.59 -31.83
N TYR A 85 -4.03 -41.78 -31.01
CA TYR A 85 -3.28 -40.67 -30.42
C TYR A 85 -2.35 -40.04 -31.44
N TYR A 86 -2.21 -38.74 -31.43
CA TYR A 86 -1.18 -38.02 -32.16
C TYR A 86 0.18 -38.27 -31.49
N PRO A 87 1.21 -38.81 -32.23
CA PRO A 87 2.51 -39.07 -31.60
C PRO A 87 3.21 -37.76 -31.29
N LEU A 88 3.65 -37.59 -30.05
CA LEU A 88 4.56 -36.54 -29.68
C LEU A 88 5.93 -36.80 -30.37
N ARG A 89 6.41 -35.84 -31.15
CA ARG A 89 7.70 -35.92 -31.85
C ARG A 89 8.84 -35.61 -30.89
N HIS A 90 8.80 -34.47 -30.23
CA HIS A 90 9.71 -34.04 -29.17
C HIS A 90 9.12 -32.85 -28.40
N THR A 91 9.83 -32.39 -27.38
CA THR A 91 9.48 -31.18 -26.60
C THR A 91 10.62 -30.19 -26.71
N GLU A 92 10.29 -28.90 -26.82
CA GLU A 92 11.24 -27.77 -26.78
C GLU A 92 10.95 -26.94 -25.55
N TYR A 93 12.01 -26.40 -24.92
CA TYR A 93 11.88 -25.56 -23.72
C TYR A 93 12.55 -24.20 -23.95
N ASP A 94 11.81 -23.11 -23.77
CA ASP A 94 12.38 -21.77 -23.68
C ASP A 94 12.34 -21.32 -22.22
N GLU A 95 13.45 -21.49 -21.50
CA GLU A 95 13.58 -21.11 -20.11
C GLU A 95 13.45 -19.61 -19.91
N SER A 96 13.83 -18.79 -20.90
CA SER A 96 13.76 -17.34 -20.80
C SER A 96 12.33 -16.80 -20.91
N ALA A 97 11.48 -17.51 -21.65
CA ALA A 97 10.05 -17.23 -21.79
C ALA A 97 9.18 -18.04 -20.82
N GLU A 98 9.77 -19.02 -20.12
CA GLU A 98 9.06 -20.00 -19.28
C GLU A 98 7.97 -20.74 -20.06
N ILE A 99 8.32 -21.23 -21.29
CA ILE A 99 7.42 -21.91 -22.21
C ILE A 99 7.96 -23.33 -22.52
N VAL A 100 7.06 -24.30 -22.53
CA VAL A 100 7.28 -25.63 -23.11
C VAL A 100 6.43 -25.79 -24.36
N GLU A 101 7.04 -26.29 -25.45
CA GLU A 101 6.37 -26.59 -26.70
C GLU A 101 6.33 -28.11 -26.92
N PHE A 102 5.14 -28.66 -27.12
CA PHE A 102 4.90 -30.06 -27.47
C PHE A 102 4.73 -30.13 -28.97
N ILE A 103 5.69 -30.74 -29.65
CA ILE A 103 5.74 -30.81 -31.12
C ILE A 103 5.10 -32.09 -31.61
N PHE A 104 4.13 -31.96 -32.50
CA PHE A 104 3.38 -33.06 -33.13
C PHE A 104 3.55 -33.03 -34.66
N ASP A 105 2.84 -33.87 -35.38
CA ASP A 105 2.52 -33.67 -36.80
C ASP A 105 1.51 -32.49 -36.89
N GLU A 106 1.23 -32.07 -38.14
CA GLU A 106 0.29 -30.98 -38.37
C GLU A 106 -1.09 -31.26 -37.70
N LEU A 107 -1.53 -30.34 -36.87
CA LEU A 107 -2.81 -30.38 -36.17
C LEU A 107 -3.76 -29.43 -36.91
N GLU A 108 -4.83 -29.95 -37.44
CA GLU A 108 -5.87 -29.16 -38.09
C GLU A 108 -6.75 -28.44 -37.03
N PRO A 109 -7.45 -27.36 -37.41
CA PRO A 109 -8.43 -26.71 -36.53
C PRO A 109 -9.48 -27.70 -36.05
N ASP A 110 -9.46 -28.05 -34.77
CA ASP A 110 -10.37 -28.98 -34.11
C ASP A 110 -10.26 -28.86 -32.56
N ALA A 111 -11.13 -29.59 -31.86
CA ALA A 111 -11.05 -29.75 -30.41
C ALA A 111 -10.16 -30.93 -30.03
N TYR A 112 -9.18 -30.66 -29.16
CA TYR A 112 -8.20 -31.65 -28.71
C TYR A 112 -8.21 -31.79 -27.19
N LEU A 113 -7.79 -32.96 -26.72
CA LEU A 113 -7.43 -33.25 -25.34
C LEU A 113 -5.94 -33.60 -25.27
N ILE A 114 -5.17 -32.83 -24.50
CA ILE A 114 -3.79 -33.19 -24.16
C ILE A 114 -3.73 -33.59 -22.67
N SER A 115 -3.13 -34.75 -22.39
CA SER A 115 -2.88 -35.29 -21.05
C SER A 115 -1.38 -35.23 -20.75
N ILE A 116 -0.99 -34.53 -19.69
CA ILE A 116 0.42 -34.27 -19.34
C ILE A 116 0.64 -34.69 -17.87
N PRO A 117 1.29 -35.83 -17.64
CA PRO A 117 1.78 -36.21 -16.31
C PRO A 117 3.07 -35.45 -15.96
N PHE A 118 3.15 -35.02 -14.70
CA PHE A 118 4.29 -34.24 -14.18
C PHE A 118 4.46 -34.46 -12.67
N ASN A 119 5.58 -34.00 -12.13
CA ASN A 119 5.80 -33.92 -10.70
C ASN A 119 6.50 -32.60 -10.34
N GLY A 120 6.30 -32.16 -9.10
CA GLY A 120 6.89 -30.96 -8.56
C GLY A 120 7.24 -31.10 -7.07
N THR A 121 7.88 -30.08 -6.54
CA THR A 121 8.19 -29.97 -5.11
C THR A 121 7.30 -28.90 -4.48
N ILE A 122 6.86 -29.15 -3.22
CA ILE A 122 6.19 -28.13 -2.43
C ILE A 122 7.25 -27.09 -2.04
N ARG A 123 7.06 -25.86 -2.48
CA ARG A 123 8.09 -24.81 -2.40
C ARG A 123 8.15 -24.18 -1.00
N ASN A 124 9.17 -23.39 -0.75
CA ASN A 124 9.36 -22.63 0.50
C ASN A 124 9.56 -21.13 0.25
N ASP A 125 9.33 -20.67 -0.99
CA ASP A 125 9.44 -19.26 -1.42
C ASP A 125 8.09 -18.56 -1.57
N LEU A 126 7.01 -19.17 -1.05
CA LEU A 126 5.63 -18.66 -1.05
C LEU A 126 5.00 -18.50 -2.46
N LYS A 127 5.46 -19.27 -3.44
CA LYS A 127 5.00 -19.21 -4.84
C LYS A 127 4.59 -20.60 -5.33
N GLY A 128 3.63 -20.67 -6.28
CA GLY A 128 3.11 -21.94 -6.75
C GLY A 128 2.40 -22.68 -5.62
N LEU A 129 2.66 -23.99 -5.47
CA LEU A 129 2.29 -24.76 -4.28
C LEU A 129 3.45 -24.68 -3.28
N TYR A 130 3.20 -24.10 -2.12
CA TYR A 130 4.23 -23.88 -1.12
C TYR A 130 3.87 -24.41 0.26
N MET A 131 4.87 -24.61 1.10
CA MET A 131 4.77 -25.05 2.47
C MET A 131 4.67 -23.84 3.39
N SER A 132 3.61 -23.80 4.21
CA SER A 132 3.51 -22.98 5.40
C SER A 132 3.46 -23.86 6.64
N TYR A 133 3.53 -23.29 7.84
CA TYR A 133 3.44 -24.03 9.09
C TYR A 133 3.02 -23.13 10.23
N TYR A 134 2.54 -23.75 11.29
CA TYR A 134 2.30 -23.08 12.56
C TYR A 134 2.78 -23.94 13.75
N TRP A 135 2.81 -23.34 14.92
CA TRP A 135 3.19 -24.01 16.14
C TRP A 135 2.00 -24.10 17.08
N THR A 136 1.74 -25.28 17.62
CA THR A 136 0.74 -25.48 18.65
C THR A 136 1.22 -24.97 20.03
N ASP A 137 0.33 -24.88 21.02
CA ASP A 137 0.69 -24.39 22.35
C ASP A 137 1.64 -25.33 23.13
N ASP A 138 1.67 -26.60 22.81
CA ASP A 138 2.60 -27.60 23.34
C ASP A 138 3.94 -27.68 22.58
N GLY A 139 4.08 -26.88 21.51
CA GLY A 139 5.35 -26.73 20.78
C GLY A 139 5.51 -27.71 19.61
N GLU A 140 4.45 -28.35 19.13
CA GLU A 140 4.48 -29.17 17.93
C GLU A 140 4.38 -28.27 16.67
N LYS A 141 5.12 -28.64 15.63
CA LYS A 141 5.09 -27.97 14.32
C LYS A 141 4.13 -28.68 13.38
N HIS A 142 3.10 -27.97 12.92
CA HIS A 142 2.11 -28.45 11.96
C HIS A 142 2.39 -27.85 10.57
N LEU A 143 2.39 -28.72 9.54
CA LEU A 143 2.64 -28.34 8.17
C LEU A 143 1.31 -28.08 7.43
N VAL A 144 1.35 -27.14 6.51
CA VAL A 144 0.23 -26.77 5.65
C VAL A 144 0.75 -26.56 4.23
N ALA A 145 0.12 -27.17 3.23
CA ALA A 145 0.40 -26.89 1.83
C ALA A 145 -0.70 -25.98 1.27
N THR A 146 -0.32 -24.89 0.62
CA THR A 146 -1.29 -23.96 0.00
C THR A 146 -0.70 -23.31 -1.24
N THR A 147 -1.54 -22.70 -2.06
CA THR A 147 -1.12 -22.07 -3.31
C THR A 147 -1.10 -20.55 -3.24
N PHE A 148 -0.15 -19.96 -4.01
CA PHE A 148 -0.18 -18.57 -4.44
C PHE A 148 0.21 -18.53 -5.91
N LEU A 149 -0.76 -18.32 -6.81
CA LEU A 149 -0.59 -18.48 -8.25
C LEU A 149 -0.52 -17.14 -9.02
N ALA A 150 -0.87 -16.04 -8.41
CA ALA A 150 -0.80 -14.70 -9.00
C ALA A 150 0.64 -14.16 -9.05
N PRO A 151 1.05 -13.42 -10.10
CA PRO A 151 0.33 -13.23 -11.36
C PRO A 151 0.58 -14.39 -12.36
N ILE A 152 1.74 -15.05 -12.30
CA ILE A 152 2.23 -16.02 -13.28
C ILE A 152 2.85 -17.26 -12.61
N TYR A 153 2.31 -17.68 -11.49
CA TYR A 153 2.85 -18.83 -10.74
C TYR A 153 2.00 -20.10 -10.87
N ALA A 154 0.88 -20.08 -11.64
CA ALA A 154 0.16 -21.31 -11.96
C ALA A 154 1.06 -22.27 -12.78
N ARG A 155 1.94 -21.75 -13.63
CA ARG A 155 2.96 -22.48 -14.37
C ARG A 155 4.00 -23.22 -13.50
N MET A 156 4.08 -22.84 -12.20
CA MET A 156 4.92 -23.53 -11.21
C MET A 156 4.18 -24.68 -10.51
N LEU A 157 2.85 -24.76 -10.69
CA LEU A 157 2.02 -25.83 -10.14
C LEU A 157 1.73 -26.90 -11.19
N PHE A 158 1.40 -26.49 -12.43
CA PHE A 158 1.09 -27.38 -13.56
C PHE A 158 1.31 -26.65 -14.89
N PRO A 159 1.63 -27.38 -16.00
CA PRO A 159 1.71 -26.76 -17.33
C PRO A 159 0.34 -26.22 -17.76
N CYS A 160 0.26 -24.94 -18.16
CA CYS A 160 -1.00 -24.28 -18.47
C CYS A 160 -0.86 -23.07 -19.39
N TYR A 161 -1.98 -22.52 -19.85
CA TYR A 161 -2.07 -21.22 -20.51
C TYR A 161 -2.13 -20.15 -19.43
N ASP A 162 -0.97 -19.69 -18.93
CA ASP A 162 -0.85 -18.84 -17.76
C ASP A 162 -0.84 -17.33 -18.10
N GLU A 163 -1.85 -16.94 -18.90
CA GLU A 163 -2.14 -15.55 -19.21
C GLU A 163 -3.61 -15.23 -18.83
N PRO A 164 -3.93 -14.07 -18.26
CA PRO A 164 -5.21 -13.82 -17.59
C PRO A 164 -6.43 -13.93 -18.51
N HIS A 165 -6.28 -13.71 -19.82
CA HIS A 165 -7.38 -13.79 -20.77
C HIS A 165 -7.75 -15.23 -21.17
N TYR A 166 -6.90 -16.23 -20.95
CA TYR A 166 -7.19 -17.64 -21.23
C TYR A 166 -8.07 -18.25 -20.13
N LYS A 167 -9.31 -17.82 -20.07
CA LYS A 167 -10.28 -18.37 -19.10
C LYS A 167 -10.78 -19.75 -19.52
N ALA A 168 -10.77 -20.69 -18.58
CA ALA A 168 -11.27 -22.04 -18.73
C ALA A 168 -11.98 -22.50 -17.43
N THR A 169 -12.73 -23.59 -17.50
CA THR A 169 -13.27 -24.27 -16.33
C THR A 169 -12.25 -25.23 -15.73
N PHE A 170 -12.31 -25.48 -14.42
CA PHE A 170 -11.39 -26.38 -13.71
C PHE A 170 -12.17 -27.44 -12.94
N SER A 171 -11.82 -28.72 -13.14
CA SER A 171 -12.19 -29.85 -12.28
C SER A 171 -10.97 -30.28 -11.50
N VAL A 172 -11.00 -30.15 -10.18
CA VAL A 172 -9.85 -30.45 -9.31
C VAL A 172 -10.11 -31.68 -8.50
N SER A 173 -9.10 -32.57 -8.42
CA SER A 173 -9.11 -33.79 -7.61
C SER A 173 -7.80 -33.87 -6.83
N LEU A 174 -7.87 -34.00 -5.52
CA LEU A 174 -6.70 -34.03 -4.63
C LEU A 174 -6.66 -35.34 -3.85
N LEU A 175 -5.56 -36.06 -3.99
CA LEU A 175 -5.20 -37.16 -3.11
C LEU A 175 -4.28 -36.62 -2.01
N HIS A 176 -4.59 -36.86 -0.76
CA HIS A 176 -3.85 -36.31 0.38
C HIS A 176 -3.96 -37.22 1.62
N SER A 177 -3.10 -37.02 2.61
CA SER A 177 -3.19 -37.74 3.89
C SER A 177 -4.49 -37.43 4.60
N ASN A 178 -5.07 -38.47 5.29
CA ASN A 178 -6.27 -38.32 6.12
C ASN A 178 -6.06 -37.47 7.40
N LYS A 179 -4.84 -37.05 7.69
CA LYS A 179 -4.53 -36.06 8.74
C LYS A 179 -5.04 -34.66 8.39
N TYR A 180 -5.25 -34.38 7.10
CA TYR A 180 -5.57 -33.09 6.57
C TYR A 180 -6.95 -33.08 5.92
N GLN A 181 -7.55 -31.90 5.85
CA GLN A 181 -8.62 -31.59 4.93
C GLN A 181 -8.08 -30.85 3.70
N ALA A 182 -8.75 -31.02 2.58
CA ALA A 182 -8.46 -30.30 1.35
C ALA A 182 -9.54 -29.28 1.05
N LEU A 183 -9.14 -28.05 0.69
CA LEU A 183 -10.02 -26.96 0.24
C LEU A 183 -9.60 -26.55 -1.18
N SER A 184 -10.57 -26.12 -1.98
CA SER A 184 -10.33 -25.51 -3.30
C SER A 184 -11.41 -24.46 -3.60
N ASN A 185 -11.40 -23.88 -4.80
CA ASN A 185 -12.33 -22.83 -5.24
C ASN A 185 -13.81 -23.23 -5.05
N MET A 186 -14.15 -24.50 -5.33
CA MET A 186 -15.53 -25.02 -5.32
C MET A 186 -15.74 -25.97 -4.14
N PRO A 187 -16.99 -26.21 -3.72
CA PRO A 187 -17.29 -27.25 -2.73
C PRO A 187 -17.01 -28.65 -3.27
N THR A 188 -16.83 -29.58 -2.36
CA THR A 188 -16.66 -30.99 -2.70
C THR A 188 -17.91 -31.58 -3.37
N ILE A 189 -17.73 -32.53 -4.29
CA ILE A 189 -18.85 -33.25 -4.94
C ILE A 189 -19.50 -34.19 -3.95
N THR A 190 -18.66 -34.92 -3.21
CA THR A 190 -19.07 -35.94 -2.21
C THR A 190 -18.14 -35.83 -1.00
N VAL A 191 -18.47 -36.52 0.06
CA VAL A 191 -17.52 -36.73 1.17
C VAL A 191 -16.23 -37.36 0.62
N PRO A 192 -15.02 -36.92 1.09
CA PRO A 192 -13.75 -37.46 0.67
C PRO A 192 -13.71 -39.00 0.74
N GLN A 193 -13.19 -39.64 -0.29
CA GLN A 193 -13.19 -41.11 -0.43
C GLN A 193 -11.87 -41.67 0.12
N LEU A 194 -11.95 -42.63 1.02
CA LEU A 194 -10.78 -43.36 1.52
C LEU A 194 -10.28 -44.32 0.42
N ILE A 195 -9.12 -44.07 -0.14
CA ILE A 195 -8.50 -44.89 -1.19
C ILE A 195 -7.54 -45.94 -0.59
N LEU A 196 -6.72 -45.50 0.38
CA LEU A 196 -5.82 -46.34 1.18
C LEU A 196 -6.03 -46.00 2.66
N PRO A 197 -5.57 -46.79 3.62
CA PRO A 197 -5.81 -46.56 5.04
C PRO A 197 -5.54 -45.15 5.53
N ASP A 198 -4.57 -44.48 4.90
CA ASP A 198 -4.12 -43.14 5.29
C ASP A 198 -4.31 -42.05 4.21
N LEU A 199 -4.96 -42.39 3.07
CA LEU A 199 -5.14 -41.47 1.94
C LEU A 199 -6.60 -41.24 1.57
N LEU A 200 -6.97 -39.96 1.45
CA LEU A 200 -8.28 -39.48 1.03
C LEU A 200 -8.21 -38.90 -0.40
N LEU A 201 -9.15 -39.23 -1.25
CA LEU A 201 -9.39 -38.56 -2.51
C LEU A 201 -10.57 -37.59 -2.35
N THR A 202 -10.27 -36.28 -2.51
CA THR A 202 -11.23 -35.20 -2.47
C THR A 202 -11.46 -34.65 -3.87
N ASN A 203 -12.70 -34.73 -4.37
CA ASN A 203 -13.12 -34.24 -5.67
C ASN A 203 -13.98 -33.00 -5.50
N PHE A 204 -13.65 -31.93 -6.22
CA PHE A 204 -14.37 -30.65 -6.18
C PHE A 204 -15.28 -30.48 -7.41
N ARG A 205 -16.35 -29.70 -7.25
CA ARG A 205 -17.21 -29.33 -8.38
C ARG A 205 -16.41 -28.49 -9.37
N THR A 206 -16.80 -28.55 -10.63
CA THR A 206 -16.19 -27.76 -11.70
C THR A 206 -16.44 -26.27 -11.48
N THR A 207 -15.40 -25.47 -11.67
CA THR A 207 -15.49 -23.99 -11.54
C THR A 207 -16.22 -23.37 -12.73
N PRO A 208 -16.72 -22.13 -12.62
CA PRO A 208 -16.99 -21.29 -13.79
C PRO A 208 -15.70 -21.08 -14.61
N LYS A 209 -15.84 -20.44 -15.78
CA LYS A 209 -14.67 -20.00 -16.56
C LYS A 209 -13.89 -18.94 -15.78
N MET A 210 -12.65 -19.21 -15.47
CA MET A 210 -11.75 -18.32 -14.74
C MET A 210 -10.32 -18.41 -15.23
N SER A 211 -9.49 -17.43 -14.91
CA SER A 211 -8.07 -17.39 -15.19
C SER A 211 -7.31 -18.35 -14.27
N THR A 212 -6.16 -18.85 -14.73
CA THR A 212 -5.30 -19.80 -13.99
C THR A 212 -4.83 -19.27 -12.64
N TYR A 213 -4.52 -17.97 -12.56
CA TYR A 213 -4.00 -17.33 -11.33
C TYR A 213 -5.00 -17.31 -10.16
N LEU A 214 -6.30 -17.55 -10.43
CA LEU A 214 -7.38 -17.63 -9.44
C LEU A 214 -7.62 -19.04 -8.89
N LEU A 215 -6.95 -20.04 -9.45
CA LEU A 215 -7.03 -21.39 -8.91
C LEU A 215 -6.37 -21.45 -7.54
N ALA A 216 -7.01 -22.12 -6.58
CA ALA A 216 -6.50 -22.25 -5.24
C ALA A 216 -6.70 -23.64 -4.66
N ILE A 217 -5.70 -24.07 -3.89
CA ILE A 217 -5.69 -25.34 -3.17
C ILE A 217 -5.09 -25.10 -1.80
N THR A 218 -5.71 -25.69 -0.78
CA THR A 218 -5.15 -25.76 0.57
C THR A 218 -5.32 -27.17 1.12
N VAL A 219 -4.25 -27.74 1.67
CA VAL A 219 -4.25 -29.01 2.39
C VAL A 219 -3.72 -28.73 3.80
N SER A 220 -4.60 -28.77 4.80
CA SER A 220 -4.32 -28.34 6.18
C SER A 220 -5.17 -29.07 7.19
N ASP A 221 -4.79 -28.95 8.46
CA ASP A 221 -5.58 -29.35 9.62
C ASP A 221 -6.30 -28.16 10.30
N PHE A 222 -6.55 -27.07 9.54
CA PHE A 222 -7.23 -25.88 10.02
C PHE A 222 -8.69 -26.14 10.41
N PHE A 223 -9.22 -25.33 11.32
CA PHE A 223 -10.62 -25.36 11.70
C PHE A 223 -11.39 -24.25 10.98
N GLY A 224 -12.63 -24.56 10.59
CA GLY A 224 -13.55 -23.63 9.98
C GLY A 224 -14.57 -23.09 10.98
N ASN A 225 -14.79 -21.77 10.95
CA ASN A 225 -15.90 -21.10 11.63
C ASN A 225 -16.89 -20.64 10.55
N ALA A 226 -18.01 -21.33 10.44
CA ALA A 226 -19.00 -21.14 9.38
C ALA A 226 -20.21 -20.32 9.85
N ASN A 227 -20.88 -19.64 8.90
CA ASN A 227 -22.22 -19.08 9.13
C ASN A 227 -23.26 -20.19 9.25
N TYR A 228 -24.51 -19.80 9.60
CA TYR A 228 -25.60 -20.77 9.79
C TYR A 228 -25.91 -21.61 8.54
N GLU A 229 -25.72 -21.02 7.34
CA GLU A 229 -26.01 -21.69 6.06
C GLU A 229 -24.82 -22.53 5.56
N GLU A 230 -23.68 -22.50 6.26
CA GLU A 230 -22.42 -23.17 5.91
C GLU A 230 -21.88 -22.82 4.51
N ASN A 231 -22.27 -21.67 3.98
CA ASN A 231 -21.82 -21.18 2.67
C ASN A 231 -20.76 -20.06 2.73
N TYR A 232 -20.45 -19.59 3.93
CA TYR A 232 -19.37 -18.64 4.22
C TYR A 232 -18.58 -19.11 5.44
N THR A 233 -17.32 -19.45 5.25
CA THR A 233 -16.47 -20.04 6.29
C THR A 233 -15.14 -19.31 6.40
N VAL A 234 -14.69 -19.08 7.64
CA VAL A 234 -13.37 -18.52 7.91
C VAL A 234 -12.51 -19.59 8.60
N TYR A 235 -11.42 -19.96 7.97
CA TYR A 235 -10.48 -20.98 8.42
C TYR A 235 -9.24 -20.38 9.06
N SER A 236 -8.79 -21.00 10.13
CA SER A 236 -7.51 -20.68 10.78
C SER A 236 -6.95 -21.89 11.53
N GLN A 237 -5.70 -21.79 11.98
CA GLN A 237 -5.15 -22.76 12.91
C GLN A 237 -6.04 -22.88 14.19
N PRO A 238 -6.10 -24.05 14.83
CA PRO A 238 -7.06 -24.30 15.92
C PRO A 238 -6.99 -23.29 17.07
N ALA A 239 -5.77 -22.86 17.45
CA ALA A 239 -5.57 -21.91 18.55
C ALA A 239 -6.09 -20.49 18.26
N GLN A 240 -6.31 -20.12 17.01
CA GLN A 240 -6.74 -18.79 16.59
C GLN A 240 -8.20 -18.74 16.10
N ILE A 241 -8.93 -19.84 16.15
CA ILE A 241 -10.30 -19.92 15.61
C ILE A 241 -11.24 -18.87 16.19
N TYR A 242 -11.07 -18.50 17.47
CA TYR A 242 -11.88 -17.46 18.12
C TYR A 242 -11.68 -16.07 17.51
N MET A 243 -10.53 -15.81 16.86
CA MET A 243 -10.21 -14.55 16.21
C MET A 243 -10.91 -14.37 14.85
N THR A 244 -11.53 -15.42 14.33
CA THR A 244 -12.24 -15.42 13.02
C THR A 244 -13.62 -14.78 13.10
N ASN A 245 -14.19 -14.57 14.30
CA ASN A 245 -15.55 -14.09 14.49
C ASN A 245 -15.83 -12.73 13.82
N TYR A 246 -14.86 -11.83 13.86
CA TYR A 246 -15.00 -10.53 13.21
C TYR A 246 -15.09 -10.69 11.69
N ALA A 247 -14.14 -11.41 11.08
CA ALA A 247 -14.10 -11.66 9.64
C ALA A 247 -15.33 -12.39 9.13
N LEU A 248 -15.86 -13.34 9.91
CA LEU A 248 -17.09 -14.04 9.59
C LEU A 248 -18.28 -13.09 9.48
N LYS A 249 -18.49 -12.26 10.49
CA LYS A 249 -19.64 -11.33 10.53
C LYS A 249 -19.48 -10.18 9.55
N PHE A 250 -18.33 -9.50 9.60
CA PHE A 250 -18.06 -8.32 8.80
C PHE A 250 -17.97 -8.66 7.30
N GLY A 251 -17.32 -9.81 6.97
CA GLY A 251 -17.19 -10.26 5.58
C GLY A 251 -18.53 -10.58 4.93
N GLN A 252 -19.46 -11.25 5.65
CA GLN A 252 -20.81 -11.47 5.14
C GLN A 252 -21.55 -10.16 4.86
N GLN A 253 -21.49 -9.20 5.79
CA GLN A 253 -22.15 -7.90 5.60
C GLN A 253 -21.54 -7.14 4.41
N SER A 254 -20.21 -7.23 4.24
CA SER A 254 -19.52 -6.63 3.09
C SER A 254 -19.94 -7.28 1.77
N LEU A 255 -20.04 -8.61 1.72
CA LEU A 255 -20.46 -9.36 0.55
C LEU A 255 -21.90 -8.96 0.13
N GLU A 256 -22.84 -8.93 1.07
CA GLU A 256 -24.23 -8.50 0.84
C GLU A 256 -24.30 -7.07 0.26
N ARG A 257 -23.49 -6.14 0.78
CA ARG A 257 -23.43 -4.76 0.27
C ARG A 257 -22.84 -4.66 -1.12
N LEU A 258 -21.81 -5.46 -1.43
CA LEU A 258 -21.24 -5.53 -2.78
C LEU A 258 -22.23 -6.11 -3.78
N GLU A 259 -22.96 -7.18 -3.44
CA GLU A 259 -24.06 -7.73 -4.27
C GLU A 259 -25.12 -6.66 -4.57
N GLU A 260 -25.55 -5.93 -3.54
CA GLU A 260 -26.53 -4.84 -3.69
C GLU A 260 -25.98 -3.73 -4.58
N TYR A 261 -24.73 -3.31 -4.37
CA TYR A 261 -24.12 -2.23 -5.15
C TYR A 261 -23.97 -2.61 -6.62
N PHE A 262 -23.45 -3.82 -6.91
CA PHE A 262 -23.23 -4.28 -8.28
C PHE A 262 -24.49 -4.80 -8.97
N GLY A 263 -25.56 -5.07 -8.21
CA GLY A 263 -26.81 -5.62 -8.73
C GLY A 263 -26.64 -7.01 -9.36
N ALA A 264 -25.63 -7.75 -8.90
CA ALA A 264 -25.29 -9.10 -9.31
C ALA A 264 -24.94 -9.94 -8.07
N PRO A 265 -25.59 -11.11 -7.87
CA PRO A 265 -25.29 -11.98 -6.74
C PRO A 265 -23.87 -12.56 -6.88
N TYR A 266 -23.31 -12.98 -5.77
CA TYR A 266 -22.07 -13.75 -5.77
C TYR A 266 -22.24 -15.05 -6.56
N GLN A 267 -21.26 -15.40 -7.37
CA GLN A 267 -21.45 -16.37 -8.46
C GLN A 267 -21.27 -17.82 -8.02
N LEU A 268 -20.61 -18.07 -6.88
CA LEU A 268 -20.33 -19.42 -6.39
C LEU A 268 -21.26 -19.81 -5.24
N SER A 269 -21.34 -21.11 -4.96
CA SER A 269 -22.21 -21.64 -3.91
C SER A 269 -21.57 -21.64 -2.51
N LYS A 270 -20.28 -21.28 -2.40
CA LYS A 270 -19.57 -21.11 -1.14
C LYS A 270 -18.48 -20.06 -1.26
N LEU A 271 -18.05 -19.50 -0.14
CA LEU A 271 -16.92 -18.62 -0.01
C LEU A 271 -16.14 -18.93 1.27
N ASP A 272 -14.90 -19.34 1.12
CA ASP A 272 -14.00 -19.62 2.22
C ASP A 272 -12.90 -18.55 2.30
N LEU A 273 -12.59 -18.11 3.49
CA LEU A 273 -11.47 -17.23 3.81
C LEU A 273 -10.48 -18.00 4.68
N VAL A 274 -9.20 -18.00 4.35
CA VAL A 274 -8.19 -18.80 5.06
C VAL A 274 -7.04 -17.94 5.52
N ALA A 275 -6.68 -18.02 6.82
CA ALA A 275 -5.58 -17.28 7.44
C ALA A 275 -4.31 -18.12 7.53
N PHE A 276 -3.20 -17.64 6.97
CA PHE A 276 -1.87 -18.26 7.05
C PHE A 276 -0.89 -17.36 7.78
N ASP A 277 0.02 -17.95 8.54
CA ASP A 277 1.09 -17.18 9.19
C ASP A 277 2.17 -16.73 8.21
N ASP A 278 2.38 -17.49 7.12
CA ASP A 278 3.30 -17.17 6.04
C ASP A 278 2.53 -17.00 4.73
N PHE A 279 2.54 -15.77 4.20
CA PHE A 279 1.89 -15.45 2.94
C PHE A 279 2.68 -14.35 2.21
N LEU A 280 2.75 -14.39 0.87
CA LEU A 280 3.61 -13.49 0.08
C LEU A 280 3.10 -12.04 0.09
N MET A 281 1.79 -11.87 0.13
CA MET A 281 1.08 -10.58 0.08
C MET A 281 0.20 -10.40 1.32
N GLY A 282 -0.62 -9.34 1.35
CA GLY A 282 -1.63 -9.16 2.41
C GLY A 282 -2.77 -10.18 2.32
N ALA A 283 -3.25 -10.41 1.09
CA ALA A 283 -4.29 -11.38 0.74
C ALA A 283 -4.24 -11.71 -0.75
N MET A 284 -5.12 -12.62 -1.19
CA MET A 284 -5.29 -13.03 -2.58
C MET A 284 -6.74 -13.46 -2.83
N GLU A 285 -7.34 -12.91 -3.86
CA GLU A 285 -8.76 -13.01 -4.22
C GLU A 285 -9.20 -14.34 -4.83
N ASN A 286 -8.46 -15.43 -4.71
CA ASN A 286 -8.79 -16.70 -5.38
C ASN A 286 -10.29 -17.01 -5.30
N TRP A 287 -10.93 -17.26 -6.45
CA TRP A 287 -12.39 -17.32 -6.55
C TRP A 287 -12.98 -18.43 -5.68
N GLY A 288 -13.69 -18.06 -4.60
CA GLY A 288 -14.30 -18.98 -3.66
C GLY A 288 -13.38 -19.51 -2.54
N LEU A 289 -12.08 -19.23 -2.57
CA LEU A 289 -11.11 -19.60 -1.54
C LEU A 289 -10.09 -18.46 -1.35
N ILE A 290 -10.51 -17.39 -0.72
CA ILE A 290 -9.68 -16.20 -0.49
C ILE A 290 -8.64 -16.51 0.60
N THR A 291 -7.36 -16.22 0.30
CA THR A 291 -6.26 -16.51 1.22
C THR A 291 -5.66 -15.21 1.77
N PHE A 292 -5.29 -15.22 3.05
CA PHE A 292 -4.81 -14.04 3.78
C PHE A 292 -3.57 -14.37 4.61
N ILE A 293 -2.71 -13.38 4.81
CA ILE A 293 -1.83 -13.44 5.97
C ILE A 293 -2.69 -13.24 7.24
N SER A 294 -2.39 -13.97 8.32
CA SER A 294 -3.19 -13.96 9.57
C SER A 294 -3.49 -12.55 10.09
N SER A 295 -2.53 -11.63 9.99
CA SER A 295 -2.71 -10.23 10.45
C SER A 295 -3.69 -9.40 9.62
N SER A 296 -4.06 -9.86 8.42
CA SER A 296 -5.04 -9.20 7.53
C SER A 296 -6.45 -9.79 7.62
N LEU A 297 -6.67 -10.82 8.45
CA LEU A 297 -7.96 -11.48 8.60
C LEU A 297 -8.39 -11.62 10.06
N LEU A 298 -7.47 -11.96 10.95
CA LEU A 298 -7.75 -12.34 12.34
C LEU A 298 -7.75 -11.12 13.25
N TYR A 299 -8.78 -11.03 14.10
CA TYR A 299 -8.94 -9.92 15.03
C TYR A 299 -9.24 -10.40 16.46
N ASP A 300 -8.50 -9.84 17.40
CA ASP A 300 -8.75 -9.92 18.84
C ASP A 300 -8.56 -8.53 19.46
N GLU A 301 -9.60 -8.00 20.11
CA GLU A 301 -9.64 -6.64 20.68
C GLU A 301 -8.52 -6.42 21.72
N THR A 302 -8.06 -7.47 22.39
CA THR A 302 -7.05 -7.35 23.44
C THR A 302 -5.62 -7.26 22.92
N SER A 303 -5.37 -7.73 21.72
CA SER A 303 -4.01 -7.83 21.14
C SER A 303 -3.79 -7.02 19.87
N VAL A 304 -4.86 -6.68 19.15
CA VAL A 304 -4.80 -6.01 17.83
C VAL A 304 -5.21 -4.55 17.95
N PRO A 305 -4.35 -3.59 17.52
CA PRO A 305 -4.67 -2.16 17.56
C PRO A 305 -5.86 -1.77 16.68
N THR A 306 -6.55 -0.71 17.05
CA THR A 306 -7.69 -0.15 16.29
C THR A 306 -7.34 0.15 14.82
N LYS A 307 -6.13 0.65 14.53
CA LYS A 307 -5.65 0.87 13.16
C LYS A 307 -5.58 -0.42 12.33
N ASN A 308 -5.22 -1.54 12.97
CA ASN A 308 -5.14 -2.84 12.30
C ASN A 308 -6.54 -3.42 12.06
N LEU A 309 -7.50 -3.21 12.98
CA LEU A 309 -8.91 -3.54 12.73
C LEU A 309 -9.42 -2.81 11.48
N GLN A 310 -9.15 -1.52 11.34
CA GLN A 310 -9.53 -0.76 10.15
C GLN A 310 -8.85 -1.31 8.89
N ALA A 311 -7.57 -1.63 8.95
CA ALA A 311 -6.82 -2.15 7.82
C ALA A 311 -7.34 -3.52 7.36
N LEU A 312 -7.54 -4.47 8.30
CA LEU A 312 -8.07 -5.81 7.95
C LEU A 312 -9.50 -5.75 7.40
N SER A 313 -10.35 -4.85 7.91
CA SER A 313 -11.70 -4.65 7.37
C SER A 313 -11.65 -4.21 5.90
N ARG A 314 -10.79 -3.24 5.59
CA ARG A 314 -10.56 -2.78 4.22
C ARG A 314 -10.01 -3.91 3.33
N THR A 315 -9.07 -4.73 3.84
CA THR A 315 -8.51 -5.86 3.09
C THR A 315 -9.58 -6.91 2.82
N ILE A 316 -10.39 -7.30 3.81
CA ILE A 316 -11.50 -8.24 3.60
C ILE A 316 -12.44 -7.73 2.50
N THR A 317 -12.87 -6.47 2.57
CA THR A 317 -13.77 -5.89 1.55
C THR A 317 -13.09 -5.78 0.18
N HIS A 318 -11.79 -5.51 0.11
CA HIS A 318 -11.00 -5.49 -1.13
C HIS A 318 -11.04 -6.85 -1.83
N GLU A 319 -10.73 -7.93 -1.12
CA GLU A 319 -10.74 -9.29 -1.66
C GLU A 319 -12.17 -9.74 -2.05
N LEU A 320 -13.18 -9.28 -1.33
CA LEU A 320 -14.57 -9.55 -1.69
C LEU A 320 -14.99 -8.79 -2.95
N ALA A 321 -14.55 -7.53 -3.14
CA ALA A 321 -14.85 -6.76 -4.34
C ALA A 321 -14.23 -7.37 -5.61
N HIS A 322 -13.08 -8.01 -5.46
CA HIS A 322 -12.44 -8.76 -6.54
C HIS A 322 -13.29 -9.90 -7.08
N GLN A 323 -14.27 -10.43 -6.35
CA GLN A 323 -15.12 -11.51 -6.84
C GLN A 323 -15.87 -11.08 -8.10
N TRP A 324 -16.10 -9.78 -8.30
CA TRP A 324 -16.63 -9.19 -9.55
C TRP A 324 -15.51 -8.55 -10.39
N PHE A 325 -14.66 -7.70 -9.77
CA PHE A 325 -13.58 -6.97 -10.46
C PHE A 325 -12.24 -7.70 -10.29
N GLY A 326 -11.94 -8.62 -11.17
CA GLY A 326 -10.79 -9.51 -11.15
C GLY A 326 -11.16 -10.95 -11.46
N ASN A 327 -12.25 -11.47 -10.86
CA ASN A 327 -12.65 -12.87 -10.97
C ASN A 327 -13.71 -13.07 -12.05
N GLU A 328 -14.90 -12.53 -11.89
CA GLU A 328 -15.95 -12.59 -12.91
C GLU A 328 -15.54 -11.85 -14.19
N VAL A 329 -15.10 -10.60 -14.04
CA VAL A 329 -14.53 -9.76 -15.10
C VAL A 329 -13.06 -9.54 -14.82
N THR A 330 -12.18 -10.06 -15.67
CA THR A 330 -10.72 -10.00 -15.47
C THR A 330 -10.08 -9.04 -16.48
N ALA A 331 -9.09 -8.26 -16.09
CA ALA A 331 -8.26 -7.50 -17.02
C ALA A 331 -7.66 -8.41 -18.10
N ARG A 332 -7.69 -7.99 -19.35
CA ARG A 332 -7.24 -8.82 -20.49
C ARG A 332 -5.75 -9.12 -20.42
N TRP A 333 -4.98 -8.13 -19.95
CA TRP A 333 -3.53 -8.23 -19.75
C TRP A 333 -3.10 -7.49 -18.48
N TRP A 334 -1.92 -7.78 -17.98
CA TRP A 334 -1.39 -7.22 -16.73
C TRP A 334 -1.18 -5.71 -16.76
N SER A 335 -0.97 -5.09 -17.94
CA SER A 335 -0.94 -3.62 -18.06
C SER A 335 -2.27 -2.96 -17.67
N GLU A 336 -3.37 -3.70 -17.72
CA GLU A 336 -4.73 -3.24 -17.46
C GLU A 336 -5.23 -3.66 -16.07
N ILE A 337 -4.33 -4.19 -15.21
CA ILE A 337 -4.68 -4.72 -13.88
C ILE A 337 -5.35 -3.67 -12.97
N TRP A 338 -5.21 -2.39 -13.29
CA TRP A 338 -5.91 -1.32 -12.61
C TRP A 338 -7.44 -1.43 -12.69
N LEU A 339 -7.98 -2.14 -13.68
CA LEU A 339 -9.41 -2.48 -13.79
C LEU A 339 -9.85 -3.43 -12.66
N ASN A 340 -8.95 -4.23 -12.11
CA ASN A 340 -9.21 -5.07 -10.96
C ASN A 340 -8.93 -4.27 -9.67
N GLU A 341 -7.67 -3.86 -9.49
CA GLU A 341 -7.13 -3.32 -8.23
C GLU A 341 -7.69 -1.95 -7.85
N GLY A 342 -7.90 -1.08 -8.84
CA GLY A 342 -8.44 0.25 -8.60
C GLY A 342 -9.87 0.22 -8.12
N PHE A 343 -10.70 -0.67 -8.69
CA PHE A 343 -12.06 -0.88 -8.22
C PHE A 343 -12.10 -1.55 -6.86
N ALA A 344 -11.34 -2.63 -6.65
CA ALA A 344 -11.28 -3.30 -5.35
C ALA A 344 -10.81 -2.35 -4.24
N THR A 345 -9.80 -1.50 -4.51
CA THR A 345 -9.31 -0.50 -3.54
C THR A 345 -10.35 0.58 -3.23
N LEU A 346 -11.09 1.08 -4.23
CA LEU A 346 -12.15 2.05 -3.98
C LEU A 346 -13.31 1.44 -3.18
N PHE A 347 -13.76 0.25 -3.57
CA PHE A 347 -14.87 -0.43 -2.89
C PHE A 347 -14.49 -0.90 -1.49
N ALA A 348 -13.22 -1.20 -1.22
CA ALA A 348 -12.73 -1.46 0.13
C ALA A 348 -13.06 -0.30 1.08
N ASP A 349 -12.79 0.94 0.68
CA ASP A 349 -13.11 2.11 1.49
C ASP A 349 -14.59 2.45 1.48
N LEU A 350 -15.26 2.39 0.33
CA LEU A 350 -16.66 2.79 0.17
C LEU A 350 -17.61 1.88 0.97
N ILE A 351 -17.50 0.56 0.81
CA ILE A 351 -18.37 -0.41 1.49
C ILE A 351 -18.07 -0.50 2.98
N THR A 352 -16.77 -0.49 3.36
CA THR A 352 -16.43 -0.44 4.79
C THR A 352 -16.94 0.84 5.45
N ASN A 353 -16.95 1.98 4.74
CA ASN A 353 -17.54 3.23 5.23
C ASN A 353 -19.07 3.16 5.39
N GLU A 354 -19.76 2.42 4.55
CA GLU A 354 -21.21 2.19 4.71
C GLU A 354 -21.52 1.35 5.96
N LEU A 355 -20.69 0.34 6.25
CA LEU A 355 -20.83 -0.53 7.43
C LEU A 355 -20.35 0.13 8.73
N HIS A 356 -19.36 1.02 8.64
CA HIS A 356 -18.77 1.77 9.73
C HIS A 356 -18.69 3.26 9.42
N PRO A 357 -19.83 3.99 9.35
CA PRO A 357 -19.87 5.40 8.96
C PRO A 357 -19.13 6.33 9.92
N ASP A 358 -19.03 5.95 11.20
CA ASP A 358 -18.27 6.65 12.23
C ASP A 358 -16.75 6.61 12.01
N TRP A 359 -16.23 5.70 11.18
CA TRP A 359 -14.82 5.65 10.81
C TRP A 359 -14.46 6.72 9.76
N GLN A 360 -15.43 7.27 9.02
CA GLN A 360 -15.24 8.30 8.00
C GLN A 360 -14.16 7.93 6.96
N LEU A 361 -14.19 6.70 6.46
CA LEU A 361 -13.15 6.18 5.58
C LEU A 361 -13.04 6.95 4.26
N MET A 362 -14.13 7.52 3.75
CA MET A 362 -14.08 8.31 2.52
C MET A 362 -13.36 9.66 2.70
N ASP A 363 -13.30 10.22 3.91
CA ASP A 363 -12.42 11.35 4.22
C ASP A 363 -10.99 10.86 4.49
N GLN A 364 -10.81 9.72 5.18
CA GLN A 364 -9.51 9.07 5.37
C GLN A 364 -8.85 8.64 4.06
N PHE A 365 -9.64 8.30 3.02
CA PHE A 365 -9.15 7.96 1.67
C PHE A 365 -8.19 9.03 1.13
N VAL A 366 -8.47 10.32 1.41
CA VAL A 366 -7.61 11.42 0.98
C VAL A 366 -6.19 11.27 1.53
N VAL A 367 -6.04 10.88 2.80
CA VAL A 367 -4.73 10.77 3.46
C VAL A 367 -4.06 9.44 3.14
N HIS A 368 -4.78 8.31 3.29
CA HIS A 368 -4.18 6.98 3.22
C HIS A 368 -4.07 6.42 1.80
N THR A 369 -4.87 6.93 0.85
CA THR A 369 -4.88 6.44 -0.53
C THR A 369 -4.38 7.53 -1.50
N LEU A 370 -5.07 8.69 -1.57
CA LEU A 370 -4.79 9.71 -2.57
C LEU A 370 -3.42 10.41 -2.34
N GLN A 371 -3.15 10.93 -1.13
CA GLN A 371 -1.87 11.59 -0.82
C GLN A 371 -0.70 10.61 -0.94
N HIS A 372 -0.89 9.36 -0.47
CA HIS A 372 0.11 8.31 -0.57
C HIS A 372 0.47 7.97 -2.03
N ALA A 373 -0.53 7.95 -2.93
CA ALA A 373 -0.30 7.83 -4.35
C ALA A 373 0.48 9.04 -4.90
N MET A 374 0.05 10.27 -4.57
CA MET A 374 0.68 11.50 -5.04
C MET A 374 2.15 11.62 -4.63
N ASP A 375 2.52 11.19 -3.42
CA ASP A 375 3.90 11.24 -2.94
C ASP A 375 4.86 10.42 -3.83
N ARG A 376 4.38 9.31 -4.38
CA ARG A 376 5.14 8.41 -5.26
C ARG A 376 5.01 8.78 -6.74
N ASP A 377 3.81 9.16 -7.16
CA ASP A 377 3.49 9.52 -8.55
C ASP A 377 4.09 10.89 -8.97
N ALA A 378 4.61 11.65 -8.00
CA ALA A 378 5.40 12.86 -8.23
C ALA A 378 6.82 12.57 -8.74
N ALA A 379 7.29 11.32 -8.77
CA ALA A 379 8.60 10.97 -9.29
C ALA A 379 8.73 11.29 -10.78
N PHE A 380 9.89 11.80 -11.19
CA PHE A 380 10.16 12.07 -12.62
C PHE A 380 10.01 10.80 -13.48
N THR A 381 10.38 9.65 -12.93
CA THR A 381 10.39 8.34 -13.59
C THR A 381 9.07 7.56 -13.48
N THR A 382 8.01 8.16 -12.91
CA THR A 382 6.71 7.49 -12.82
C THR A 382 6.17 7.13 -14.20
N LYS A 383 5.44 6.00 -14.28
CA LYS A 383 4.82 5.50 -15.52
C LYS A 383 3.34 5.88 -15.58
N ALA A 384 2.74 5.73 -16.76
CA ALA A 384 1.28 5.74 -16.92
C ALA A 384 0.66 4.51 -16.22
N MET A 385 -0.65 4.55 -15.94
CA MET A 385 -1.34 3.42 -15.29
C MET A 385 -1.41 2.18 -16.18
N ASP A 386 -1.51 2.37 -17.49
CA ASP A 386 -1.54 1.35 -18.54
C ASP A 386 -0.20 1.19 -19.28
N GLY A 387 0.89 1.45 -18.59
CA GLY A 387 2.24 1.38 -19.18
C GLY A 387 2.56 0.01 -19.75
N PRO A 388 3.40 -0.08 -20.81
CA PRO A 388 3.71 -1.33 -21.47
C PRO A 388 4.46 -2.30 -20.55
N ILE A 389 4.19 -3.60 -20.74
CA ILE A 389 4.89 -4.73 -20.12
C ILE A 389 5.71 -5.38 -21.21
N GLU A 390 7.03 -5.32 -21.10
CA GLU A 390 7.97 -5.79 -22.12
C GLU A 390 8.69 -7.08 -21.73
N THR A 391 8.70 -7.41 -20.44
CA THR A 391 9.38 -8.58 -19.86
C THR A 391 8.54 -9.26 -18.78
N LEU A 392 8.85 -10.53 -18.47
CA LEU A 392 8.27 -11.25 -17.33
C LEU A 392 8.51 -10.52 -16.00
N GLN A 393 9.65 -9.84 -15.86
CA GLN A 393 9.96 -9.05 -14.67
C GLN A 393 9.04 -7.82 -14.54
N ASP A 394 8.60 -7.22 -15.66
CA ASP A 394 7.68 -6.09 -15.63
C ASP A 394 6.31 -6.47 -15.10
N ILE A 395 5.87 -7.73 -15.24
CA ILE A 395 4.59 -8.22 -14.70
C ILE A 395 4.56 -8.03 -13.17
N TRP A 396 5.67 -8.27 -12.47
CA TRP A 396 5.76 -7.99 -11.03
C TRP A 396 5.78 -6.50 -10.69
N SER A 397 6.31 -5.68 -11.59
CA SER A 397 6.40 -4.23 -11.37
C SER A 397 5.02 -3.53 -11.40
N VAL A 398 3.99 -4.19 -11.96
CA VAL A 398 2.63 -3.62 -11.98
C VAL A 398 1.99 -3.60 -10.58
N TYR A 399 2.36 -4.50 -9.67
CA TYR A 399 1.88 -4.49 -8.29
C TYR A 399 2.52 -3.34 -7.49
N SER A 400 2.13 -2.13 -7.83
CA SER A 400 2.64 -0.87 -7.27
C SER A 400 1.47 0.05 -6.90
N TYR A 401 1.76 1.24 -6.39
CA TYR A 401 0.74 2.23 -6.06
C TYR A 401 -0.13 2.66 -7.28
N LEU A 402 0.32 2.44 -8.51
CA LEU A 402 -0.40 2.87 -9.72
C LEU A 402 -1.76 2.17 -9.89
N PRO A 403 -1.83 0.83 -9.99
CA PRO A 403 -3.12 0.15 -10.16
C PRO A 403 -3.99 0.18 -8.90
N TYR A 404 -3.42 0.35 -7.70
CA TYR A 404 -4.16 0.40 -6.44
C TYR A 404 -4.59 1.83 -6.11
N GLN A 405 -3.70 2.64 -5.55
CA GLN A 405 -4.04 3.92 -4.95
C GLN A 405 -4.33 5.00 -6.00
N LYS A 406 -3.50 5.13 -7.07
CA LYS A 406 -3.76 6.10 -8.14
C LYS A 406 -5.04 5.74 -8.88
N ALA A 407 -5.20 4.49 -9.29
CA ALA A 407 -6.39 4.04 -10.01
C ALA A 407 -7.68 4.25 -9.19
N ALA A 408 -7.70 3.85 -7.91
CA ALA A 408 -8.83 4.12 -7.02
C ALA A 408 -9.15 5.61 -6.90
N SER A 409 -8.12 6.47 -6.83
CA SER A 409 -8.28 7.93 -6.77
C SER A 409 -8.85 8.51 -8.07
N VAL A 410 -8.42 8.00 -9.22
CA VAL A 410 -8.95 8.40 -10.54
C VAL A 410 -10.38 7.89 -10.71
N ILE A 411 -10.69 6.65 -10.34
CA ILE A 411 -12.05 6.09 -10.41
C ILE A 411 -12.99 6.89 -9.48
N ARG A 412 -12.54 7.25 -8.26
CA ARG A 412 -13.29 8.12 -7.34
C ARG A 412 -13.53 9.51 -7.95
N MET A 413 -12.55 10.06 -8.67
CA MET A 413 -12.71 11.31 -9.40
C MET A 413 -13.83 11.17 -10.44
N ILE A 414 -13.83 10.12 -11.26
CA ILE A 414 -14.85 9.86 -12.28
C ILE A 414 -16.24 9.72 -11.66
N LEU A 415 -16.37 8.99 -10.55
CA LEU A 415 -17.62 8.87 -9.78
C LEU A 415 -18.19 10.25 -9.44
N ASN A 416 -17.35 11.19 -8.99
CA ASN A 416 -17.79 12.54 -8.64
C ASN A 416 -18.03 13.45 -9.87
N VAL A 417 -17.43 13.17 -11.01
CA VAL A 417 -17.70 13.88 -12.28
C VAL A 417 -19.07 13.52 -12.81
N VAL A 418 -19.42 12.23 -12.81
CA VAL A 418 -20.71 11.77 -13.35
C VAL A 418 -21.86 11.94 -12.35
N THR A 419 -22.23 11.03 -11.62
CA THR A 419 -23.11 10.99 -10.44
C THR A 419 -23.09 9.58 -9.90
N ASP A 420 -23.42 9.38 -8.64
CA ASP A 420 -23.46 8.05 -8.02
C ASP A 420 -24.35 7.09 -8.80
N ALA A 421 -25.57 7.52 -9.16
CA ALA A 421 -26.53 6.71 -9.90
C ALA A 421 -26.04 6.34 -11.32
N ALA A 422 -25.44 7.30 -12.04
CA ALA A 422 -24.89 7.06 -13.38
C ALA A 422 -23.69 6.13 -13.32
N PHE A 423 -22.78 6.35 -12.35
CA PHE A 423 -21.63 5.51 -12.12
C PHE A 423 -22.05 4.09 -11.77
N GLN A 424 -22.92 3.92 -10.76
CA GLN A 424 -23.41 2.60 -10.37
C GLN A 424 -24.06 1.85 -11.53
N LYS A 425 -24.88 2.55 -12.35
CA LYS A 425 -25.51 1.95 -13.53
C LYS A 425 -24.47 1.54 -14.59
N ALA A 426 -23.44 2.35 -14.84
CA ALA A 426 -22.36 2.00 -15.76
C ALA A 426 -21.62 0.75 -15.28
N ILE A 427 -21.29 0.68 -13.99
CA ILE A 427 -20.60 -0.46 -13.36
C ILE A 427 -21.43 -1.74 -13.44
N ARG A 428 -22.72 -1.68 -13.13
CA ARG A 428 -23.64 -2.82 -13.27
C ARG A 428 -23.70 -3.34 -14.71
N ASN A 429 -23.76 -2.43 -15.68
CA ASN A 429 -23.77 -2.82 -17.10
C ASN A 429 -22.43 -3.42 -17.52
N TYR A 430 -21.30 -2.87 -17.06
CA TYR A 430 -19.96 -3.38 -17.32
C TYR A 430 -19.79 -4.81 -16.83
N VAL A 431 -20.10 -5.08 -15.55
CA VAL A 431 -20.04 -6.44 -14.98
C VAL A 431 -20.94 -7.39 -15.76
N LYS A 432 -22.20 -7.03 -16.00
CA LYS A 432 -23.15 -7.88 -16.72
C LYS A 432 -22.72 -8.19 -18.16
N ARG A 433 -22.13 -7.22 -18.87
CA ARG A 433 -21.76 -7.37 -20.29
C ARG A 433 -20.53 -8.24 -20.48
N ILE A 434 -19.55 -8.15 -19.57
CA ILE A 434 -18.26 -8.82 -19.66
C ILE A 434 -18.18 -10.06 -18.76
N SER A 435 -19.27 -10.42 -18.08
CA SER A 435 -19.34 -11.57 -17.17
C SER A 435 -18.66 -12.82 -17.74
N TYR A 436 -17.81 -13.46 -16.93
CA TYR A 436 -16.98 -14.63 -17.26
C TYR A 436 -16.01 -14.42 -18.44
N SER A 437 -15.65 -13.18 -18.74
CA SER A 437 -14.75 -12.82 -19.83
C SER A 437 -13.63 -11.88 -19.35
N SER A 438 -12.78 -11.43 -20.27
CA SER A 438 -11.77 -10.43 -20.01
C SER A 438 -12.10 -9.10 -20.63
N ALA A 439 -11.75 -8.01 -19.94
CA ALA A 439 -12.05 -6.63 -20.29
C ALA A 439 -10.80 -5.85 -20.67
N VAL A 440 -11.00 -4.86 -21.54
CA VAL A 440 -10.06 -3.78 -21.80
C VAL A 440 -10.65 -2.44 -21.29
N PRO A 441 -9.84 -1.38 -21.08
CA PRO A 441 -10.34 -0.09 -20.59
C PRO A 441 -11.52 0.48 -21.38
N GLN A 442 -11.55 0.26 -22.71
CA GLN A 442 -12.63 0.74 -23.57
C GLN A 442 -14.00 0.16 -23.19
N ASP A 443 -14.06 -1.09 -22.71
CA ASP A 443 -15.32 -1.70 -22.27
C ASP A 443 -15.96 -0.92 -21.10
N LEU A 444 -15.13 -0.40 -20.19
CA LEU A 444 -15.58 0.47 -19.09
C LEU A 444 -15.99 1.86 -19.59
N TYR A 445 -15.16 2.47 -20.47
CA TYR A 445 -15.44 3.81 -21.00
C TYR A 445 -16.76 3.83 -21.76
N ASP A 446 -17.05 2.83 -22.58
CA ASP A 446 -18.31 2.70 -23.30
C ASP A 446 -19.54 2.71 -22.37
N GLN A 447 -19.44 2.06 -21.20
CA GLN A 447 -20.54 2.03 -20.24
C GLN A 447 -20.72 3.38 -19.52
N LEU A 448 -19.63 4.09 -19.25
CA LEU A 448 -19.69 5.44 -18.67
C LEU A 448 -20.27 6.45 -19.67
N VAL A 449 -19.81 6.42 -20.92
CA VAL A 449 -20.33 7.27 -22.02
C VAL A 449 -21.83 7.03 -22.23
N ALA A 450 -22.29 5.78 -22.15
CA ALA A 450 -23.70 5.43 -22.27
C ALA A 450 -24.61 6.01 -21.16
N GLN A 451 -24.04 6.43 -20.03
CA GLN A 451 -24.76 7.07 -18.92
C GLN A 451 -24.58 8.60 -18.87
N THR A 452 -23.78 9.16 -19.79
CA THR A 452 -23.50 10.60 -19.90
C THR A 452 -23.93 11.10 -21.29
N ASN A 453 -24.06 12.42 -21.45
CA ASN A 453 -24.47 13.01 -22.73
C ASN A 453 -23.26 13.37 -23.59
N GLY A 454 -22.36 12.43 -23.85
CA GLY A 454 -21.20 12.67 -24.72
C GLY A 454 -19.95 11.88 -24.31
N ASP A 455 -18.92 11.97 -25.16
CA ASP A 455 -17.63 11.29 -25.03
C ASP A 455 -16.63 12.04 -24.12
N GLU A 456 -17.05 13.09 -23.46
CA GLU A 456 -16.20 13.94 -22.63
C GLU A 456 -15.65 13.18 -21.42
N ILE A 457 -16.46 12.28 -20.83
CA ILE A 457 -16.05 11.44 -19.70
C ILE A 457 -14.91 10.47 -20.08
N GLU A 458 -14.94 9.92 -21.31
CA GLU A 458 -13.87 9.07 -21.83
C GLU A 458 -12.55 9.86 -21.97
N LYS A 459 -12.63 11.09 -22.54
CA LYS A 459 -11.45 11.95 -22.69
C LYS A 459 -10.84 12.34 -21.35
N ILE A 460 -11.69 12.62 -20.35
CA ILE A 460 -11.24 12.88 -18.99
C ILE A 460 -10.51 11.64 -18.48
N PHE A 461 -11.14 10.47 -18.50
CA PHE A 461 -10.57 9.26 -17.93
C PHE A 461 -9.24 8.86 -18.61
N LYS A 462 -9.20 8.83 -19.95
CA LYS A 462 -7.98 8.53 -20.72
C LYS A 462 -6.83 9.48 -20.38
N SER A 463 -7.13 10.75 -20.18
CA SER A 463 -6.13 11.75 -19.81
C SER A 463 -5.38 11.40 -18.51
N TRP A 464 -6.00 10.67 -17.60
CA TRP A 464 -5.40 10.28 -16.32
C TRP A 464 -4.78 8.87 -16.34
N VAL A 465 -5.29 7.98 -17.19
CA VAL A 465 -4.79 6.61 -17.33
C VAL A 465 -3.51 6.58 -18.19
N GLU A 466 -3.54 7.28 -19.31
CA GLU A 466 -2.47 7.26 -20.33
C GLU A 466 -1.30 8.22 -20.02
N ASN A 467 -1.47 9.15 -19.07
CA ASN A 467 -0.43 10.10 -18.70
C ASN A 467 0.21 9.76 -17.35
N PRO A 468 1.56 9.82 -17.26
CA PRO A 468 2.28 9.60 -16.01
C PRO A 468 2.19 10.83 -15.09
N GLY A 469 2.00 10.60 -13.79
CA GLY A 469 1.95 11.67 -12.79
C GLY A 469 0.58 12.34 -12.69
N PHE A 470 0.57 13.60 -12.23
CA PHE A 470 -0.63 14.41 -11.99
C PHE A 470 -0.30 15.91 -12.08
N PRO A 471 -1.31 16.79 -12.27
CA PRO A 471 -1.08 18.23 -12.35
C PRO A 471 -0.97 18.91 -10.99
N LEU A 472 -0.16 19.97 -10.95
CA LEU A 472 -0.28 21.07 -10.03
C LEU A 472 -1.20 22.11 -10.64
N VAL A 473 -2.33 22.37 -10.03
CA VAL A 473 -3.28 23.42 -10.37
C VAL A 473 -2.93 24.66 -9.56
N THR A 474 -2.62 25.77 -10.21
CA THR A 474 -2.31 27.03 -9.53
C THR A 474 -3.44 28.02 -9.74
N ILE A 475 -3.94 28.59 -8.65
CA ILE A 475 -5.01 29.59 -8.63
C ILE A 475 -4.40 30.92 -8.24
N LYS A 476 -4.48 31.92 -9.16
CA LYS A 476 -4.00 33.27 -8.94
C LYS A 476 -5.18 34.23 -8.97
N ARG A 477 -5.50 34.81 -7.83
CA ARG A 477 -6.63 35.73 -7.70
C ARG A 477 -6.34 37.10 -8.33
N MET A 478 -7.38 37.74 -8.87
CA MET A 478 -7.38 39.12 -9.32
C MET A 478 -8.21 39.96 -8.34
N TYR A 479 -7.54 40.49 -7.31
CA TYR A 479 -8.18 41.11 -6.13
C TYR A 479 -9.05 42.33 -6.42
N ASN A 480 -8.90 42.95 -7.58
CA ASN A 480 -9.74 44.07 -8.02
C ASN A 480 -11.00 43.60 -8.76
N THR A 481 -11.18 42.32 -8.98
CA THR A 481 -12.31 41.70 -9.70
C THR A 481 -12.78 40.47 -8.97
N SER A 482 -13.96 39.95 -9.29
CA SER A 482 -14.44 38.65 -8.78
C SER A 482 -13.94 37.49 -9.63
N SER A 483 -12.64 37.46 -9.94
CA SER A 483 -12.07 36.49 -10.89
C SER A 483 -10.72 35.99 -10.42
N PHE A 484 -10.31 34.83 -10.93
CA PHE A 484 -8.98 34.27 -10.75
C PHE A 484 -8.54 33.51 -12.00
N VAL A 485 -7.24 33.37 -12.19
CA VAL A 485 -6.64 32.58 -13.26
C VAL A 485 -6.25 31.21 -12.69
N VAL A 486 -6.71 30.16 -13.36
CA VAL A 486 -6.31 28.76 -13.12
C VAL A 486 -5.29 28.37 -14.17
N SER A 487 -4.18 27.76 -13.74
CA SER A 487 -3.17 27.21 -14.64
C SER A 487 -2.80 25.79 -14.23
N GLN A 488 -2.33 24.99 -15.18
CA GLN A 488 -1.86 23.62 -14.92
C GLN A 488 -0.42 23.40 -15.38
N LYS A 489 0.30 22.60 -14.65
CA LYS A 489 1.58 21.96 -15.05
C LYS A 489 1.70 20.61 -14.37
N ARG A 490 2.39 19.64 -14.97
CA ARG A 490 2.70 18.39 -14.26
C ARG A 490 3.52 18.69 -13.01
N PHE A 491 3.13 18.09 -11.86
CA PHE A 491 3.92 18.18 -10.64
C PHE A 491 5.05 17.13 -10.63
N ILE A 492 6.25 17.55 -10.26
CA ILE A 492 7.42 16.68 -10.12
C ILE A 492 8.10 16.98 -8.79
N ALA A 493 8.41 15.91 -8.04
CA ALA A 493 9.13 15.97 -6.78
C ALA A 493 10.64 16.17 -7.00
N SER A 494 11.01 17.25 -7.69
CA SER A 494 12.40 17.63 -7.97
C SER A 494 12.49 19.13 -8.24
N GLN A 495 13.58 19.75 -7.80
CA GLN A 495 13.90 21.13 -8.12
C GLN A 495 14.81 21.25 -9.37
N SER A 496 15.54 20.18 -9.69
CA SER A 496 16.57 20.18 -10.74
C SER A 496 16.11 19.63 -12.09
N LYS A 497 14.99 18.87 -12.13
CA LYS A 497 14.48 18.26 -13.37
C LYS A 497 13.56 19.22 -14.12
N ALA A 498 13.72 19.28 -15.43
CA ALA A 498 12.78 19.99 -16.29
C ALA A 498 11.40 19.32 -16.25
N VAL A 499 10.34 20.12 -16.08
CA VAL A 499 8.97 19.61 -16.04
C VAL A 499 8.53 19.24 -17.45
N PRO A 500 8.13 17.99 -17.74
CA PRO A 500 7.55 17.62 -19.04
C PRO A 500 6.27 18.41 -19.30
N ASP A 501 5.99 18.74 -20.58
CA ASP A 501 4.78 19.45 -21.02
C ASP A 501 3.57 18.48 -21.08
N THR A 502 3.38 17.69 -20.05
CA THR A 502 2.20 16.82 -19.90
C THR A 502 1.04 17.63 -19.32
N LYS A 503 -0.10 17.58 -19.99
CA LYS A 503 -1.32 18.27 -19.58
C LYS A 503 -2.48 17.30 -19.46
N TYR A 504 -3.43 17.67 -18.61
CA TYR A 504 -4.52 16.81 -18.21
C TYR A 504 -5.87 17.49 -18.52
N TYR A 505 -6.90 16.69 -18.65
CA TYR A 505 -8.28 17.15 -18.66
C TYR A 505 -8.77 17.24 -17.20
N ILE A 506 -8.85 18.45 -16.64
CA ILE A 506 -9.00 18.67 -15.21
C ILE A 506 -10.42 19.12 -14.86
N PRO A 507 -11.20 18.35 -14.08
CA PRO A 507 -12.42 18.84 -13.45
C PRO A 507 -12.07 19.80 -12.32
N LEU A 508 -12.74 20.94 -12.24
CA LEU A 508 -12.50 22.01 -11.29
C LEU A 508 -13.77 22.34 -10.53
N ASN A 509 -13.67 22.49 -9.18
CA ASN A 509 -14.71 23.04 -8.33
C ASN A 509 -14.11 23.89 -7.22
N PHE A 510 -14.89 24.83 -6.70
CA PHE A 510 -14.41 25.84 -5.78
C PHE A 510 -15.40 26.08 -4.62
N ALA A 511 -14.87 26.27 -3.43
CA ALA A 511 -15.57 26.84 -2.28
C ALA A 511 -14.96 28.21 -1.93
N THR A 512 -15.76 29.11 -1.40
CA THR A 512 -15.34 30.47 -1.05
C THR A 512 -15.90 30.85 0.32
N THR A 513 -15.40 31.94 0.92
CA THR A 513 -15.94 32.46 2.18
C THR A 513 -17.46 32.69 2.13
N ARG A 514 -17.99 33.14 0.98
CA ARG A 514 -19.42 33.43 0.80
C ARG A 514 -20.25 32.22 0.42
N ASN A 515 -19.64 31.21 -0.15
CA ASN A 515 -20.27 29.95 -0.48
C ASN A 515 -19.36 28.78 -0.04
N PRO A 516 -19.33 28.46 1.27
CA PRO A 516 -18.52 27.39 1.82
C PRO A 516 -19.16 26.01 1.61
N ASP A 517 -19.81 25.78 0.45
CA ASP A 517 -20.42 24.51 0.11
C ASP A 517 -19.36 23.51 -0.35
N PHE A 518 -18.91 22.66 0.57
CA PHE A 518 -18.02 21.53 0.29
C PHE A 518 -18.78 20.24 0.00
N LEU A 519 -20.11 20.20 0.11
CA LEU A 519 -20.89 18.97 -0.11
C LEU A 519 -21.14 18.70 -1.59
N ASN A 520 -21.37 19.75 -2.37
CA ASN A 520 -21.50 19.62 -3.82
C ASN A 520 -20.11 19.52 -4.46
N THR A 521 -19.70 18.28 -4.75
CA THR A 521 -18.37 17.95 -5.31
C THR A 521 -18.35 17.89 -6.84
N LYS A 522 -19.47 18.15 -7.53
CA LYS A 522 -19.50 18.17 -9.00
C LYS A 522 -18.59 19.26 -9.56
N PRO A 523 -18.04 19.06 -10.76
CA PRO A 523 -17.25 20.08 -11.43
C PRO A 523 -18.08 21.34 -11.72
N ASP A 524 -17.53 22.49 -11.36
CA ASP A 524 -18.06 23.80 -11.78
C ASP A 524 -17.56 24.13 -13.21
N PHE A 525 -16.35 23.69 -13.55
CA PHE A 525 -15.64 23.95 -14.79
C PHE A 525 -14.77 22.76 -15.19
N PHE A 526 -14.37 22.74 -16.47
CA PHE A 526 -13.35 21.84 -17.00
C PHE A 526 -12.22 22.63 -17.63
N MET A 527 -10.97 22.23 -17.35
CA MET A 527 -9.79 22.76 -18.04
C MET A 527 -9.24 21.66 -18.95
N THR A 528 -9.23 21.92 -20.27
CA THR A 528 -8.79 20.93 -21.25
C THR A 528 -7.25 20.92 -21.42
N PRO A 529 -6.65 19.85 -21.98
CA PRO A 529 -5.21 19.77 -22.19
C PRO A 529 -4.64 20.90 -23.08
N GLU A 530 -5.44 21.47 -23.97
CA GLU A 530 -5.06 22.58 -24.86
C GLU A 530 -4.93 23.90 -24.11
N GLN A 531 -5.56 24.01 -22.93
CA GLN A 531 -5.56 25.22 -22.12
C GLN A 531 -4.39 25.23 -21.13
N THR A 532 -3.49 26.18 -21.28
CA THR A 532 -2.44 26.43 -20.29
C THR A 532 -2.96 27.29 -19.12
N ASN A 533 -3.87 28.21 -19.41
CA ASN A 533 -4.52 29.09 -18.43
C ASN A 533 -6.00 29.24 -18.76
N MET A 534 -6.81 29.38 -17.73
CA MET A 534 -8.25 29.66 -17.81
C MET A 534 -8.62 30.74 -16.80
N THR A 535 -9.36 31.76 -17.24
CA THR A 535 -9.91 32.75 -16.31
C THR A 535 -11.30 32.33 -15.88
N VAL A 536 -11.49 32.21 -14.55
CA VAL A 536 -12.76 31.92 -13.92
C VAL A 536 -13.31 33.19 -13.29
N THR A 537 -14.55 33.55 -13.61
CA THR A 537 -15.26 34.66 -13.01
C THR A 537 -16.41 34.16 -12.17
N MET A 538 -16.41 34.49 -10.88
CA MET A 538 -17.43 34.10 -9.94
C MET A 538 -18.51 35.17 -9.86
N ASN A 539 -19.77 34.79 -10.13
CA ASN A 539 -20.90 35.69 -10.24
C ASN A 539 -22.00 35.37 -9.22
N GLY A 540 -22.93 36.32 -9.03
CA GLY A 540 -24.09 36.14 -8.17
C GLY A 540 -23.71 35.86 -6.70
N LEU A 541 -24.28 34.81 -6.12
CA LEU A 541 -23.98 34.37 -4.75
C LEU A 541 -22.55 33.91 -4.55
N ASN A 542 -21.88 33.49 -5.64
CA ASN A 542 -20.50 33.02 -5.61
C ASN A 542 -19.47 34.18 -5.83
N ARG A 543 -19.91 35.43 -5.97
CA ARG A 543 -19.03 36.57 -6.11
C ARG A 543 -18.03 36.63 -4.96
N ILE A 544 -16.74 36.78 -5.28
CA ILE A 544 -15.65 36.87 -4.29
C ILE A 544 -15.20 38.34 -4.12
N GLU A 545 -14.92 38.70 -2.89
CA GLU A 545 -14.39 40.00 -2.49
C GLU A 545 -12.91 39.88 -2.11
N PRO A 546 -12.14 40.99 -2.03
CA PRO A 546 -10.70 40.91 -1.76
C PRO A 546 -10.30 40.14 -0.49
N ARG A 547 -11.13 40.13 0.54
CA ARG A 547 -10.88 39.43 1.82
C ARG A 547 -11.46 38.02 1.90
N ASP A 548 -12.14 37.58 0.87
CA ASP A 548 -12.67 36.22 0.84
C ASP A 548 -11.56 35.24 0.45
N TRP A 549 -11.51 34.06 1.08
CA TRP A 549 -10.66 32.96 0.64
C TRP A 549 -11.32 32.16 -0.49
N VAL A 550 -10.51 31.51 -1.31
CA VAL A 550 -10.93 30.55 -2.33
C VAL A 550 -10.18 29.24 -2.11
N VAL A 551 -10.92 28.12 -2.00
CA VAL A 551 -10.38 26.77 -1.89
C VAL A 551 -10.90 25.94 -3.07
N ALA A 552 -10.01 25.34 -3.85
CA ALA A 552 -10.33 24.42 -4.91
C ALA A 552 -10.33 22.96 -4.46
N ASN A 553 -10.90 22.07 -5.30
CA ASN A 553 -10.94 20.64 -5.07
C ASN A 553 -11.71 20.29 -3.80
N LYS A 554 -13.01 20.63 -3.77
CA LYS A 554 -13.90 20.35 -2.64
C LYS A 554 -13.82 18.90 -2.20
N ARG A 555 -13.63 18.66 -0.88
CA ARG A 555 -13.41 17.36 -0.28
C ARG A 555 -12.29 16.52 -0.95
N VAL A 556 -11.40 17.18 -1.68
CA VAL A 556 -10.28 16.55 -2.40
C VAL A 556 -10.77 15.38 -3.26
N THR A 557 -11.82 15.62 -4.04
CA THR A 557 -12.44 14.59 -4.87
C THR A 557 -11.64 14.23 -6.10
N TYR A 558 -10.76 15.14 -6.56
CA TYR A 558 -9.99 15.01 -7.78
C TYR A 558 -8.51 14.80 -7.51
N TYR A 559 -7.82 14.10 -8.40
CA TYR A 559 -6.44 13.67 -8.21
C TYR A 559 -5.44 14.74 -8.68
N TYR A 560 -5.35 15.88 -7.99
CA TYR A 560 -4.36 16.93 -8.24
C TYR A 560 -4.02 17.74 -6.98
N ARG A 561 -2.82 18.35 -6.97
CA ARG A 561 -2.40 19.31 -5.94
C ARG A 561 -2.82 20.72 -6.33
N VAL A 562 -3.03 21.58 -5.34
CA VAL A 562 -3.42 22.98 -5.55
C VAL A 562 -2.39 23.92 -4.92
N ASN A 563 -1.98 24.94 -5.70
CA ASN A 563 -1.25 26.09 -5.19
C ASN A 563 -2.10 27.36 -5.29
N TYR A 564 -1.90 28.27 -4.40
CA TYR A 564 -2.56 29.57 -4.39
C TYR A 564 -1.51 30.69 -4.40
N ASP A 565 -1.92 31.92 -4.74
CA ASP A 565 -1.12 33.10 -4.50
C ASP A 565 -0.97 33.35 -2.98
N GLU A 566 0.05 34.09 -2.59
CA GLU A 566 0.46 34.29 -1.18
C GLU A 566 -0.67 34.91 -0.34
N GLU A 567 -1.40 35.89 -0.89
CA GLU A 567 -2.52 36.51 -0.18
C GLU A 567 -3.67 35.52 0.08
N ASN A 568 -3.99 34.66 -0.90
CA ASN A 568 -5.02 33.63 -0.66
C ASN A 568 -4.57 32.56 0.33
N TRP A 569 -3.29 32.17 0.36
CA TRP A 569 -2.72 31.32 1.42
C TRP A 569 -2.88 31.97 2.80
N HIS A 570 -2.62 33.29 2.89
CA HIS A 570 -2.82 34.04 4.13
C HIS A 570 -4.29 34.06 4.57
N LEU A 571 -5.23 34.33 3.67
CA LEU A 571 -6.67 34.33 3.95
C LEU A 571 -7.18 32.96 4.40
N ILE A 572 -6.72 31.88 3.76
CA ILE A 572 -7.02 30.48 4.18
C ILE A 572 -6.48 30.23 5.59
N THR A 573 -5.22 30.61 5.84
CA THR A 573 -4.59 30.43 7.16
C THR A 573 -5.34 31.18 8.25
N GLN A 574 -5.75 32.41 7.99
CA GLN A 574 -6.54 33.20 8.94
C GLN A 574 -7.89 32.55 9.24
N ALA A 575 -8.61 32.10 8.20
CA ALA A 575 -9.88 31.40 8.36
C ALA A 575 -9.75 30.15 9.24
N LEU A 576 -8.70 29.36 9.05
CA LEU A 576 -8.43 28.16 9.85
C LEU A 576 -8.03 28.46 11.30
N ARG A 577 -7.37 29.60 11.55
CA ARG A 577 -7.06 30.06 12.91
C ARG A 577 -8.32 30.54 13.64
N ASP A 578 -9.21 31.21 12.94
CA ASP A 578 -10.45 31.76 13.51
C ASP A 578 -11.48 30.67 13.78
N ASP A 579 -11.75 29.79 12.78
CA ASP A 579 -12.64 28.63 12.90
C ASP A 579 -12.25 27.56 11.84
N PRO A 580 -11.57 26.48 12.19
CA PRO A 580 -11.20 25.46 11.22
C PRO A 580 -12.39 24.74 10.58
N THR A 581 -13.57 24.80 11.21
CA THR A 581 -14.75 24.06 10.72
C THR A 581 -15.38 24.65 9.45
N VAL A 582 -15.03 25.89 9.09
CA VAL A 582 -15.51 26.53 7.84
C VAL A 582 -14.93 25.91 6.57
N ILE A 583 -13.86 25.11 6.70
CA ILE A 583 -13.24 24.36 5.61
C ILE A 583 -13.40 22.86 5.92
N ALA A 584 -13.83 22.08 4.92
CA ALA A 584 -14.03 20.63 5.08
C ALA A 584 -12.76 19.91 5.55
N VAL A 585 -12.92 18.87 6.38
CA VAL A 585 -11.81 18.16 7.01
C VAL A 585 -10.78 17.61 6.01
N ALA A 586 -11.24 17.01 4.92
CA ALA A 586 -10.36 16.52 3.86
C ALA A 586 -9.53 17.65 3.22
N ASN A 587 -10.14 18.83 3.02
CA ASN A 587 -9.44 20.01 2.51
C ASN A 587 -8.43 20.57 3.51
N ARG A 588 -8.74 20.58 4.83
CA ARG A 588 -7.77 21.00 5.86
C ARG A 588 -6.52 20.11 5.82
N ALA A 589 -6.72 18.78 5.72
CA ALA A 589 -5.62 17.83 5.57
C ALA A 589 -4.82 18.07 4.28
N GLN A 590 -5.51 18.30 3.14
CA GLN A 590 -4.83 18.53 1.86
C GLN A 590 -4.10 19.87 1.79
N LEU A 591 -4.64 20.94 2.39
CA LEU A 591 -3.98 22.25 2.46
C LEU A 591 -2.62 22.16 3.19
N ILE A 592 -2.55 21.37 4.27
CA ILE A 592 -1.29 21.10 4.97
C ILE A 592 -0.34 20.32 4.06
N ASP A 593 -0.82 19.23 3.45
CA ASP A 593 -0.01 18.37 2.57
C ASP A 593 0.51 19.14 1.35
N ASP A 594 -0.34 19.94 0.70
CA ASP A 594 0.06 20.77 -0.44
C ASP A 594 1.08 21.84 -0.02
N ALA A 595 0.84 22.59 1.05
CA ALA A 595 1.72 23.67 1.50
C ALA A 595 3.13 23.16 1.82
N PHE A 596 3.25 22.07 2.60
CA PHE A 596 4.57 21.49 2.95
C PHE A 596 5.25 20.86 1.74
N THR A 597 4.51 20.14 0.91
CA THR A 597 5.06 19.50 -0.30
C THR A 597 5.55 20.56 -1.29
N LEU A 598 4.77 21.61 -1.52
CA LEU A 598 5.15 22.72 -2.41
C LEU A 598 6.37 23.49 -1.89
N ALA A 599 6.46 23.70 -0.57
CA ALA A 599 7.63 24.34 0.04
C ALA A 599 8.89 23.48 -0.09
N LYS A 600 8.77 22.17 0.14
CA LYS A 600 9.86 21.19 -0.01
C LYS A 600 10.50 21.24 -1.41
N TYR A 601 9.69 21.45 -2.44
CA TYR A 601 10.15 21.52 -3.83
C TYR A 601 10.21 22.95 -4.39
N GLY A 602 10.26 23.97 -3.52
CA GLY A 602 10.56 25.37 -3.89
C GLY A 602 9.45 26.09 -4.67
N GLN A 603 8.20 25.61 -4.61
CA GLN A 603 7.07 26.24 -5.27
C GLN A 603 6.43 27.35 -4.42
N VAL A 604 6.59 27.30 -3.11
CA VAL A 604 6.21 28.33 -2.13
C VAL A 604 7.29 28.47 -1.05
N PRO A 605 7.41 29.61 -0.37
CA PRO A 605 8.34 29.76 0.74
C PRO A 605 7.85 29.04 2.01
N TYR A 606 8.76 28.67 2.92
CA TYR A 606 8.45 27.88 4.13
C TYR A 606 7.60 28.63 5.18
N ASN A 607 7.53 29.98 5.15
CA ASN A 607 6.60 30.70 6.02
C ASN A 607 5.14 30.27 5.77
N ILE A 608 4.74 29.93 4.54
CA ILE A 608 3.37 29.49 4.22
C ILE A 608 2.97 28.22 4.99
N PRO A 609 3.65 27.06 4.87
CA PRO A 609 3.27 25.86 5.64
C PRO A 609 3.46 26.04 7.16
N LEU A 610 4.48 26.81 7.60
CA LEU A 610 4.73 27.04 9.02
C LEU A 610 3.65 27.94 9.65
N ASP A 611 3.19 28.98 8.94
CA ASP A 611 2.05 29.81 9.37
C ASP A 611 0.75 28.99 9.39
N LEU A 612 0.53 28.20 8.32
CA LEU A 612 -0.65 27.36 8.18
C LEU A 612 -0.75 26.35 9.35
N VAL A 613 0.32 25.61 9.65
CA VAL A 613 0.29 24.54 10.66
C VAL A 613 0.03 25.04 12.09
N THR A 614 0.15 26.36 12.36
CA THR A 614 -0.12 26.91 13.71
C THR A 614 -1.55 26.72 14.18
N TYR A 615 -2.54 26.62 13.25
CA TYR A 615 -3.94 26.40 13.63
C TYR A 615 -4.19 25.02 14.24
N ILE A 616 -3.31 24.02 14.00
CA ILE A 616 -3.42 22.64 14.49
C ILE A 616 -3.60 22.59 16.02
N ARG A 617 -3.10 23.58 16.76
CA ARG A 617 -3.35 23.68 18.20
C ARG A 617 -4.84 23.61 18.55
N ASN A 618 -5.71 24.17 17.69
CA ASN A 618 -7.15 24.23 17.90
C ASN A 618 -7.91 23.11 17.15
N GLU A 619 -7.21 22.34 16.33
CA GLU A 619 -7.80 21.23 15.59
C GLU A 619 -8.18 20.08 16.54
N THR A 620 -9.27 19.41 16.21
CA THR A 620 -9.78 18.25 16.97
C THR A 620 -9.92 16.99 16.15
N HIS A 621 -9.86 17.13 14.82
CA HIS A 621 -10.06 15.99 13.93
C HIS A 621 -8.76 15.25 13.65
N TYR A 622 -8.85 13.90 13.59
CA TYR A 622 -7.72 12.99 13.32
C TYR A 622 -6.92 13.36 12.08
N LEU A 623 -7.57 13.59 10.93
CA LEU A 623 -6.89 13.69 9.63
C LEU A 623 -5.92 14.89 9.50
N PRO A 624 -6.30 16.14 9.76
CA PRO A 624 -5.36 17.27 9.67
C PRO A 624 -4.19 17.14 10.65
N ILE A 625 -4.45 16.59 11.85
CA ILE A 625 -3.40 16.38 12.87
C ILE A 625 -2.39 15.33 12.38
N THR A 626 -2.87 14.21 11.82
CA THR A 626 -2.00 13.15 11.29
C THR A 626 -1.13 13.66 10.14
N VAL A 627 -1.69 14.45 9.21
CA VAL A 627 -0.92 15.05 8.12
C VAL A 627 0.11 16.06 8.64
N ALA A 628 -0.25 16.86 9.64
CA ALA A 628 0.71 17.76 10.29
C ALA A 628 1.86 17.00 10.95
N ILE A 629 1.56 15.91 11.69
CA ILE A 629 2.57 15.03 12.29
C ILE A 629 3.51 14.46 11.22
N LYS A 630 2.98 13.98 10.09
CA LYS A 630 3.77 13.47 8.95
C LYS A 630 4.81 14.49 8.49
N HIS A 631 4.37 15.69 8.13
CA HIS A 631 5.24 16.72 7.57
C HIS A 631 6.19 17.35 8.58
N LEU A 632 5.73 17.56 9.81
CA LEU A 632 6.60 18.07 10.89
C LEU A 632 7.67 17.04 11.27
N THR A 633 7.33 15.73 11.26
CA THR A 633 8.32 14.65 11.47
C THR A 633 9.36 14.65 10.35
N GLU A 634 8.94 14.80 9.09
CA GLU A 634 9.85 14.87 7.95
C GLU A 634 10.77 16.09 8.04
N LEU A 635 10.22 17.26 8.39
CA LEU A 635 10.98 18.48 8.57
C LEU A 635 11.98 18.35 9.74
N ASP A 636 11.54 17.82 10.90
CA ASP A 636 12.40 17.55 12.06
C ASP A 636 13.56 16.62 11.67
N ARG A 637 13.28 15.59 10.89
CA ARG A 637 14.31 14.64 10.41
C ARG A 637 15.43 15.34 9.63
N ILE A 638 15.07 16.29 8.76
CA ILE A 638 16.05 17.00 7.92
C ILE A 638 16.86 18.01 8.75
N ILE A 639 16.21 18.82 9.61
CA ILE A 639 16.86 19.89 10.36
C ILE A 639 17.39 19.47 11.73
N ARG A 640 17.08 18.27 12.22
CA ARG A 640 17.57 17.76 13.50
C ARG A 640 19.11 17.70 13.49
N GLY A 641 19.72 18.26 14.52
CA GLY A 641 21.19 18.43 14.61
C GLY A 641 21.67 19.83 14.26
N THR A 642 20.84 20.66 13.61
CA THR A 642 21.10 22.10 13.45
C THR A 642 20.72 22.85 14.74
N SER A 643 21.02 24.18 14.77
CA SER A 643 20.62 25.05 15.89
C SER A 643 19.16 25.46 15.89
N ILE A 644 18.35 25.03 14.90
CA ILE A 644 16.96 25.44 14.71
C ILE A 644 16.05 24.80 15.78
N PRO A 645 15.32 25.59 16.59
CA PRO A 645 14.51 25.09 17.71
C PRO A 645 13.11 24.61 17.26
N LEU A 646 13.01 23.80 16.19
CA LEU A 646 11.74 23.28 15.65
C LEU A 646 11.04 22.38 16.67
N ARG A 647 11.78 21.56 17.39
CA ARG A 647 11.19 20.63 18.37
C ARG A 647 10.52 21.39 19.52
N ASP A 648 11.07 22.52 19.96
CA ASP A 648 10.46 23.36 20.99
C ASP A 648 9.15 23.99 20.50
N PHE A 649 9.10 24.39 19.23
CA PHE A 649 7.88 24.88 18.59
C PHE A 649 6.83 23.76 18.51
N MET A 650 7.18 22.56 18.03
CA MET A 650 6.29 21.41 17.97
C MET A 650 5.79 20.98 19.37
N LYS A 651 6.70 20.91 20.36
CA LYS A 651 6.37 20.55 21.74
C LYS A 651 5.29 21.45 22.30
N LYS A 652 5.35 22.76 22.08
CA LYS A 652 4.32 23.71 22.54
C LYS A 652 2.95 23.46 21.93
N ILE A 653 2.87 23.12 20.65
CA ILE A 653 1.60 22.84 19.98
C ILE A 653 1.03 21.51 20.47
N PHE A 654 1.86 20.46 20.48
CA PHE A 654 1.39 19.10 20.75
C PHE A 654 1.18 18.82 22.24
N ALA A 655 1.78 19.60 23.15
CA ALA A 655 1.41 19.55 24.57
C ALA A 655 -0.06 19.96 24.79
N ASP A 656 -0.53 21.02 24.13
CA ASP A 656 -1.92 21.44 24.24
C ASP A 656 -2.90 20.40 23.66
N ILE A 657 -2.51 19.74 22.54
CA ILE A 657 -3.31 18.67 21.94
C ILE A 657 -3.31 17.45 22.85
N TYR A 658 -2.13 17.03 23.35
CA TYR A 658 -1.99 15.88 24.23
C TYR A 658 -2.82 16.03 25.52
N ASN A 659 -2.81 17.20 26.13
CA ASN A 659 -3.57 17.48 27.37
C ASN A 659 -5.09 17.35 27.20
N ARG A 660 -5.62 17.42 25.96
CA ARG A 660 -7.04 17.18 25.68
C ARG A 660 -7.40 15.71 25.54
N ILE A 661 -6.45 14.86 25.13
CA ILE A 661 -6.73 13.44 24.80
C ILE A 661 -6.04 12.46 25.73
N THR A 662 -4.86 12.74 26.27
CA THR A 662 -4.00 11.93 27.14
C THR A 662 -3.83 10.46 26.74
N LEU A 663 -2.99 9.69 27.42
CA LEU A 663 -2.85 8.23 27.25
C LEU A 663 -4.03 7.44 27.86
N LYS A 664 -4.88 8.09 28.65
CA LYS A 664 -5.99 7.42 29.33
C LYS A 664 -7.10 7.10 28.35
N GLU A 665 -7.30 5.82 28.08
CA GLU A 665 -8.39 5.32 27.25
C GLU A 665 -9.71 5.20 28.02
N ASN A 666 -10.83 5.36 27.27
CA ASN A 666 -12.15 5.05 27.74
C ASN A 666 -12.76 3.98 26.80
N LYS A 667 -13.42 2.98 27.38
CA LYS A 667 -14.08 1.90 26.65
C LYS A 667 -15.02 2.40 25.54
N TYR A 668 -15.59 3.58 25.70
CA TYR A 668 -16.56 4.17 24.78
C TYR A 668 -15.96 5.22 23.85
N ASP A 669 -14.63 5.32 23.78
CA ASP A 669 -13.98 6.23 22.84
C ASP A 669 -14.34 5.88 21.39
N ALA A 670 -14.71 6.90 20.62
CA ALA A 670 -15.00 6.75 19.21
C ALA A 670 -13.74 6.28 18.45
N HIS A 671 -13.94 5.55 17.36
CA HIS A 671 -12.86 4.98 16.56
C HIS A 671 -11.78 6.01 16.17
N LEU A 672 -12.19 7.15 15.62
CA LEU A 672 -11.25 8.22 15.25
C LEU A 672 -10.50 8.82 16.45
N LEU A 673 -11.10 8.83 17.65
CA LEU A 673 -10.42 9.30 18.87
C LEU A 673 -9.34 8.30 19.32
N LYS A 674 -9.58 6.99 19.18
CA LYS A 674 -8.57 5.97 19.46
C LYS A 674 -7.37 6.11 18.51
N LEU A 675 -7.62 6.30 17.21
CA LEU A 675 -6.58 6.55 16.21
C LEU A 675 -5.82 7.85 16.53
N LEU A 676 -6.53 8.93 16.84
CA LEU A 676 -5.94 10.22 17.21
C LEU A 676 -5.05 10.09 18.43
N ARG A 677 -5.53 9.42 19.50
CA ARG A 677 -4.76 9.19 20.72
C ARG A 677 -3.47 8.43 20.43
N SER A 678 -3.54 7.36 19.66
CA SER A 678 -2.37 6.56 19.28
C SER A 678 -1.29 7.42 18.61
N GLU A 679 -1.66 8.20 17.58
CA GLU A 679 -0.72 9.02 16.80
C GLU A 679 -0.18 10.21 17.62
N VAL A 680 -1.06 10.96 18.28
CA VAL A 680 -0.66 12.14 19.05
C VAL A 680 0.17 11.77 20.27
N SER A 681 -0.20 10.72 21.00
CA SER A 681 0.56 10.32 22.19
C SER A 681 1.96 9.82 21.83
N LYS A 682 2.10 9.04 20.76
CA LYS A 682 3.41 8.62 20.27
C LYS A 682 4.28 9.82 19.90
N PHE A 683 3.71 10.80 19.21
CA PHE A 683 4.43 12.01 18.79
C PHE A 683 4.77 12.91 19.98
N ALA A 684 3.83 13.14 20.92
CA ALA A 684 4.03 13.96 22.11
C ALA A 684 5.11 13.37 23.03
N CYS A 685 5.08 12.05 23.29
CA CYS A 685 6.13 11.38 24.05
C CYS A 685 7.51 11.49 23.36
N ASN A 686 7.56 11.38 22.03
CA ASN A 686 8.79 11.58 21.26
C ASN A 686 9.32 13.03 21.35
N LEU A 687 8.43 14.01 21.42
CA LEU A 687 8.78 15.43 21.62
C LEU A 687 9.11 15.78 23.08
N GLU A 688 9.11 14.82 23.98
CA GLU A 688 9.39 15.03 25.42
C GLU A 688 8.35 15.95 26.10
N VAL A 689 7.08 15.82 25.73
CA VAL A 689 5.99 16.47 26.48
C VAL A 689 5.95 15.83 27.88
N GLU A 690 6.10 16.67 28.92
CA GLU A 690 6.34 16.22 30.29
C GLU A 690 5.20 15.35 30.82
N GLU A 691 3.96 15.75 30.53
CA GLU A 691 2.75 15.01 30.91
C GLU A 691 2.72 13.61 30.22
N CYS A 692 3.12 13.52 28.94
CA CYS A 692 3.17 12.23 28.24
C CYS A 692 4.22 11.30 28.83
N ILE A 693 5.40 11.85 29.20
CA ILE A 693 6.45 11.05 29.84
C ILE A 693 6.00 10.54 31.21
N ALA A 694 5.32 11.38 31.98
CA ALA A 694 4.77 11.00 33.29
C ALA A 694 3.73 9.88 33.14
N ASP A 695 2.72 10.09 32.28
CA ASP A 695 1.67 9.08 32.02
C ASP A 695 2.24 7.75 31.52
N ALA A 696 3.24 7.78 30.64
CA ALA A 696 3.92 6.59 30.12
C ALA A 696 4.70 5.86 31.23
N SER A 697 5.36 6.60 32.12
CA SER A 697 6.10 6.03 33.26
C SER A 697 5.18 5.35 34.27
N ASP A 698 3.98 5.87 34.46
CA ASP A 698 2.97 5.28 35.35
C ASP A 698 2.36 4.00 34.77
N GLN A 699 2.18 3.95 33.44
CA GLN A 699 1.51 2.83 32.75
C GLN A 699 2.44 1.69 32.32
N ILE A 700 3.75 1.92 32.21
CA ILE A 700 4.70 0.91 31.67
C ILE A 700 4.71 -0.41 32.45
N SER A 701 4.42 -0.37 33.75
CA SER A 701 4.40 -1.56 34.62
C SER A 701 3.03 -2.26 34.66
N ALA A 702 2.03 -1.77 33.93
CA ALA A 702 0.74 -2.44 33.84
C ALA A 702 0.86 -3.82 33.18
N ASN A 703 0.12 -4.81 33.70
CA ASN A 703 0.11 -6.16 33.15
C ASN A 703 -0.54 -6.22 31.75
N ASP A 704 -1.45 -5.28 31.49
CA ASP A 704 -2.23 -5.22 30.25
C ASP A 704 -2.13 -3.79 29.69
N ILE A 705 -1.19 -3.62 28.77
CA ILE A 705 -0.98 -2.36 28.04
C ILE A 705 -1.78 -2.42 26.74
N SER A 706 -2.72 -1.49 26.57
CA SER A 706 -3.52 -1.40 25.35
C SER A 706 -2.65 -1.36 24.09
N PRO A 707 -2.97 -2.15 23.06
CA PRO A 707 -2.27 -2.13 21.78
C PRO A 707 -2.21 -0.74 21.12
N ASP A 708 -3.23 0.10 21.31
CA ASP A 708 -3.30 1.43 20.70
C ASP A 708 -2.31 2.42 21.32
N THR A 709 -2.06 2.33 22.62
CA THR A 709 -1.19 3.28 23.35
C THR A 709 0.20 2.71 23.65
N ARG A 710 0.42 1.43 23.45
CA ARG A 710 1.70 0.73 23.70
C ARG A 710 2.92 1.39 23.02
N PRO A 711 2.86 1.83 21.74
CA PRO A 711 3.99 2.53 21.11
C PRO A 711 4.37 3.82 21.84
N ALA A 712 3.38 4.57 22.33
CA ALA A 712 3.62 5.81 23.07
C ALA A 712 4.21 5.54 24.45
N ILE A 713 3.71 4.51 25.15
CA ILE A 713 4.19 4.09 26.47
C ILE A 713 5.65 3.64 26.40
N PHE A 714 6.02 2.81 25.41
CA PHE A 714 7.42 2.39 25.22
C PHE A 714 8.33 3.57 24.88
N CYS A 715 7.86 4.47 24.01
CA CYS A 715 8.59 5.69 23.67
C CYS A 715 8.79 6.59 24.89
N GLY A 716 7.74 6.89 25.64
CA GLY A 716 7.80 7.71 26.86
C GLY A 716 8.72 7.13 27.93
N HIS A 717 8.69 5.82 28.14
CA HIS A 717 9.60 5.13 29.05
C HIS A 717 11.08 5.30 28.64
N LEU A 718 11.38 5.18 27.34
CA LEU A 718 12.73 5.41 26.81
C LEU A 718 13.19 6.87 26.94
N ARG A 719 12.29 7.84 26.75
CA ARG A 719 12.57 9.26 26.97
C ARG A 719 12.80 9.61 28.43
N GLY A 720 12.04 8.99 29.34
CA GLY A 720 12.14 9.20 30.79
C GLY A 720 13.28 8.45 31.46
N THR A 721 13.93 7.50 30.78
CA THR A 721 14.97 6.68 31.39
C THR A 721 16.26 7.48 31.65
N LYS A 722 16.90 7.19 32.80
CA LYS A 722 18.24 7.69 33.14
C LYS A 722 19.35 6.72 32.74
N LEU A 723 19.00 5.53 32.24
CA LEU A 723 19.97 4.55 31.79
C LEU A 723 20.65 5.02 30.50
N THR A 724 21.96 4.82 30.44
CA THR A 724 22.77 5.24 29.28
C THR A 724 23.24 4.07 28.43
N THR A 725 23.00 2.84 28.88
CA THR A 725 23.39 1.61 28.16
C THR A 725 22.28 0.56 28.21
N TRP A 726 22.20 -0.24 27.16
CA TRP A 726 21.37 -1.45 27.15
C TRP A 726 22.01 -2.55 28.08
N PRO A 727 21.25 -3.37 28.79
CA PRO A 727 19.80 -3.51 28.66
C PRO A 727 19.00 -2.54 29.54
N ILE A 728 17.83 -2.11 29.02
CA ILE A 728 16.78 -1.48 29.81
C ILE A 728 15.89 -2.62 30.31
N PRO A 729 15.82 -2.87 31.64
CA PRO A 729 15.37 -4.15 32.18
C PRO A 729 14.02 -4.63 31.63
N LEU A 730 13.01 -3.80 31.67
CA LEU A 730 11.66 -4.20 31.27
C LEU A 730 11.56 -4.50 29.75
N LEU A 731 12.08 -3.60 28.90
CA LEU A 731 12.04 -3.80 27.45
C LEU A 731 12.93 -4.95 27.01
N ASN A 732 14.07 -5.15 27.69
CA ASN A 732 14.94 -6.29 27.41
C ASN A 732 14.26 -7.61 27.76
N THR A 733 13.57 -7.70 28.92
CA THR A 733 12.82 -8.90 29.30
C THR A 733 11.72 -9.21 28.28
N LYS A 734 10.92 -8.21 27.89
CA LYS A 734 9.89 -8.39 26.85
C LYS A 734 10.50 -8.84 25.52
N LEU A 735 11.52 -8.14 25.04
CA LEU A 735 12.20 -8.49 23.78
C LEU A 735 12.76 -9.93 23.84
N SER A 736 13.49 -10.28 24.89
CA SER A 736 14.09 -11.61 25.03
C SER A 736 13.04 -12.71 25.04
N ASN A 737 11.93 -12.53 25.77
CA ASN A 737 10.83 -13.52 25.82
C ASN A 737 10.16 -13.70 24.44
N ILE A 738 9.99 -12.61 23.69
CA ILE A 738 9.36 -12.68 22.37
C ILE A 738 10.28 -13.37 21.36
N VAL A 739 11.57 -13.07 21.37
CA VAL A 739 12.52 -13.65 20.41
C VAL A 739 13.08 -15.01 20.84
N GLU A 740 12.68 -15.53 22.02
CA GLU A 740 13.12 -16.82 22.55
C GLU A 740 12.83 -17.99 21.58
N SER A 741 11.67 -17.95 20.96
CA SER A 741 11.24 -18.96 19.98
C SER A 741 10.44 -18.34 18.84
N GLU A 742 10.40 -19.04 17.70
CA GLU A 742 9.60 -18.62 16.56
C GLU A 742 8.10 -18.53 16.88
N ARG A 743 7.61 -19.46 17.74
CA ARG A 743 6.24 -19.44 18.25
C ARG A 743 5.91 -18.16 18.99
N MET A 744 6.75 -17.74 19.96
CA MET A 744 6.55 -16.51 20.72
C MET A 744 6.62 -15.28 19.83
N ARG A 745 7.54 -15.27 18.87
CA ARG A 745 7.68 -14.21 17.87
C ARG A 745 6.41 -14.03 17.04
N ARG A 746 5.81 -15.10 16.54
CA ARG A 746 4.55 -15.04 15.77
C ARG A 746 3.41 -14.55 16.66
N LYS A 747 3.27 -15.09 17.87
CA LYS A 747 2.22 -14.71 18.83
C LYS A 747 2.26 -13.22 19.22
N TYR A 748 3.45 -12.64 19.40
CA TYR A 748 3.65 -11.26 19.87
C TYR A 748 4.29 -10.35 18.80
N SER A 749 4.07 -10.63 17.53
CA SER A 749 4.70 -9.91 16.41
C SER A 749 4.46 -8.39 16.44
N LEU A 750 3.25 -7.95 16.77
CA LEU A 750 2.91 -6.52 16.89
C LEU A 750 3.64 -5.86 18.08
N GLU A 751 3.72 -6.54 19.23
CA GLU A 751 4.47 -6.01 20.38
C GLU A 751 5.98 -5.94 20.09
N LEU A 752 6.53 -6.93 19.39
CA LEU A 752 7.93 -6.92 18.94
C LEU A 752 8.20 -5.71 18.04
N GLN A 753 7.29 -5.45 17.10
CA GLN A 753 7.39 -4.28 16.21
C GLN A 753 7.36 -2.98 17.01
N ASP A 754 6.47 -2.84 18.00
CA ASP A 754 6.36 -1.66 18.84
C ASP A 754 7.64 -1.44 19.66
N ILE A 755 8.25 -2.51 20.22
CA ILE A 755 9.53 -2.44 20.93
C ILE A 755 10.63 -1.95 19.98
N CYS A 756 10.80 -2.57 18.81
CA CYS A 756 11.82 -2.18 17.84
C CYS A 756 11.69 -0.73 17.38
N GLN A 757 10.48 -0.27 17.10
CA GLN A 757 10.20 1.11 16.68
C GLN A 757 10.41 2.12 17.82
N SER A 758 10.19 1.73 19.08
CA SER A 758 10.36 2.61 20.23
C SER A 758 11.80 3.10 20.41
N PHE A 759 12.80 2.40 19.88
CA PHE A 759 14.20 2.84 19.93
C PHE A 759 14.45 4.17 19.21
N SER A 760 13.50 4.66 18.39
CA SER A 760 13.52 6.03 17.86
C SER A 760 13.43 7.11 18.94
N CYS A 761 13.05 6.74 20.16
CA CYS A 761 12.91 7.61 21.30
C CYS A 761 14.14 7.65 22.21
N VAL A 762 15.20 6.91 21.89
CA VAL A 762 16.47 6.93 22.63
C VAL A 762 17.19 8.27 22.47
N THR A 763 17.61 8.90 23.58
CA THR A 763 18.27 10.23 23.57
C THR A 763 19.79 10.16 23.68
N SER A 764 20.31 9.22 24.43
CA SER A 764 21.74 9.07 24.74
C SER A 764 22.49 8.38 23.60
N GLN A 765 23.59 8.99 23.13
CA GLN A 765 24.51 8.38 22.15
C GLN A 765 24.97 6.99 22.62
N THR A 766 25.41 6.89 23.88
CA THR A 766 25.91 5.64 24.45
C THR A 766 24.85 4.56 24.45
N LEU A 767 23.59 4.91 24.74
CA LEU A 767 22.48 3.98 24.69
C LEU A 767 22.16 3.55 23.25
N ARG A 768 22.20 4.46 22.26
CA ARG A 768 22.03 4.12 20.84
C ARG A 768 23.03 3.08 20.37
N LEU A 769 24.32 3.33 20.65
CA LEU A 769 25.39 2.41 20.28
C LEU A 769 25.25 1.06 21.00
N SER A 770 24.88 1.05 22.27
CA SER A 770 24.68 -0.19 23.02
C SER A 770 23.48 -1.01 22.51
N VAL A 771 22.42 -0.37 22.03
CA VAL A 771 21.28 -1.05 21.37
C VAL A 771 21.71 -1.64 20.02
N LEU A 772 22.51 -0.93 19.23
CA LEU A 772 23.06 -1.49 17.99
C LEU A 772 24.02 -2.66 18.27
N GLU A 773 24.88 -2.55 19.26
CA GLU A 773 25.81 -3.63 19.63
C GLU A 773 25.05 -4.88 20.13
N MET A 774 23.90 -4.72 20.80
CA MET A 774 23.02 -5.83 21.20
C MET A 774 22.59 -6.65 19.98
N THR A 775 22.35 -6.02 18.84
CA THR A 775 21.96 -6.75 17.60
C THR A 775 23.10 -7.63 17.08
N MET A 776 24.35 -7.36 17.47
CA MET A 776 25.52 -8.12 17.06
C MET A 776 25.89 -9.26 18.02
N VAL A 777 25.21 -9.41 19.16
CA VAL A 777 25.44 -10.51 20.09
C VAL A 777 24.98 -11.84 19.45
N ASP A 778 25.78 -12.92 19.64
CA ASP A 778 25.40 -14.25 19.19
C ASP A 778 24.27 -14.79 20.06
N GLY A 779 23.31 -15.50 19.43
CA GLY A 779 22.17 -16.07 20.12
C GLY A 779 21.09 -15.04 20.53
N ASN A 780 21.10 -13.82 19.99
CA ASN A 780 20.04 -12.85 20.23
C ASN A 780 18.73 -13.14 19.51
N ASN A 781 18.70 -14.13 18.62
CA ASN A 781 17.54 -14.59 17.85
C ASN A 781 16.80 -13.49 17.04
N LEU A 782 17.43 -12.34 16.77
CA LEU A 782 16.86 -11.28 15.95
C LEU A 782 16.95 -11.65 14.46
N LEU A 783 15.88 -11.38 13.72
CA LEU A 783 15.82 -11.54 12.26
C LEU A 783 16.27 -10.26 11.55
N SER A 784 16.50 -10.36 10.23
CA SER A 784 16.84 -9.21 9.37
C SER A 784 15.79 -8.09 9.45
N SER A 785 14.50 -8.41 9.52
CA SER A 785 13.40 -7.47 9.69
C SER A 785 13.48 -6.69 11.01
N ASP A 786 13.82 -7.37 12.12
CA ASP A 786 13.97 -6.75 13.44
C ASP A 786 15.17 -5.82 13.46
N TYR A 787 16.32 -6.29 12.94
CA TYR A 787 17.53 -5.47 12.79
C TYR A 787 17.25 -4.22 11.99
N ASN A 788 16.58 -4.34 10.83
CA ASN A 788 16.26 -3.18 9.99
C ASN A 788 15.30 -2.21 10.69
N SER A 789 14.36 -2.70 11.48
CA SER A 789 13.43 -1.88 12.27
C SER A 789 14.16 -1.14 13.39
N ILE A 790 15.04 -1.83 14.13
CA ILE A 790 15.89 -1.24 15.19
C ILE A 790 16.84 -0.18 14.60
N LEU A 791 17.52 -0.51 13.51
CA LEU A 791 18.43 0.42 12.84
C LEU A 791 17.71 1.68 12.38
N SER A 792 16.59 1.52 11.67
CA SER A 792 15.78 2.66 11.22
C SER A 792 15.32 3.54 12.38
N ALA A 793 14.90 2.93 13.49
CA ALA A 793 14.51 3.64 14.69
C ALA A 793 15.68 4.42 15.31
N ILE A 794 16.86 3.80 15.44
CA ILE A 794 18.07 4.44 16.00
C ILE A 794 18.54 5.60 15.14
N VAL A 795 18.52 5.45 13.81
CA VAL A 795 18.87 6.54 12.87
C VAL A 795 17.97 7.77 13.08
N LEU A 796 16.72 7.55 13.38
CA LEU A 796 15.74 8.62 13.62
C LEU A 796 15.83 9.23 15.03
N SER A 797 16.61 8.63 15.96
CA SER A 797 16.59 9.01 17.39
C SER A 797 17.50 10.19 17.75
N GLY A 798 18.58 10.42 17.04
CA GLY A 798 19.67 11.31 17.52
C GLY A 798 20.16 12.38 16.57
N LYS A 799 20.93 13.34 17.13
CA LYS A 799 21.54 14.45 16.39
C LYS A 799 22.74 14.00 15.53
N GLU A 800 23.50 13.03 16.02
CA GLU A 800 24.79 12.59 15.45
C GLU A 800 24.71 11.17 14.89
N SER A 801 23.52 10.75 14.46
CA SER A 801 23.24 9.37 14.10
C SER A 801 24.09 8.84 12.92
N VAL A 802 24.42 9.70 11.93
CA VAL A 802 25.21 9.26 10.77
C VAL A 802 26.63 8.87 11.18
N THR A 803 27.31 9.71 11.97
CA THR A 803 28.67 9.44 12.44
C THR A 803 28.70 8.20 13.34
N ASP A 804 27.75 8.10 14.30
CA ASP A 804 27.63 6.96 15.22
C ASP A 804 27.44 5.63 14.45
N ILE A 805 26.59 5.66 13.44
CA ILE A 805 26.30 4.47 12.65
C ILE A 805 27.45 4.10 11.72
N LEU A 806 28.15 5.09 11.14
CA LEU A 806 29.34 4.83 10.35
C LEU A 806 30.48 4.23 11.21
N GLU A 807 30.62 4.66 12.47
CA GLU A 807 31.55 4.04 13.41
C GLU A 807 31.15 2.58 13.69
N PHE A 808 29.89 2.33 13.99
CA PHE A 808 29.34 0.97 14.16
C PHE A 808 29.54 0.10 12.90
N LEU A 809 29.29 0.63 11.71
CA LEU A 809 29.48 -0.09 10.45
C LEU A 809 30.95 -0.40 10.17
N ASN A 810 31.88 0.51 10.47
CA ASN A 810 33.30 0.24 10.33
C ASN A 810 33.76 -0.95 11.16
N LYS A 811 33.13 -1.17 12.31
CA LYS A 811 33.39 -2.29 13.21
C LYS A 811 32.67 -3.59 12.79
N TYR A 812 31.45 -3.51 12.29
CA TYR A 812 30.55 -4.67 12.16
C TYR A 812 30.01 -4.95 10.74
N SER A 813 30.42 -4.22 9.68
CA SER A 813 29.81 -4.36 8.32
C SER A 813 29.79 -5.80 7.80
N ASN A 814 30.88 -6.53 7.91
CA ASN A 814 30.97 -7.93 7.47
C ASN A 814 30.02 -8.85 8.25
N ARG A 815 29.84 -8.57 9.56
CA ARG A 815 28.94 -9.37 10.41
C ARG A 815 27.48 -9.05 10.14
N ILE A 816 27.15 -7.78 9.84
CA ILE A 816 25.82 -7.34 9.44
C ILE A 816 25.39 -8.04 8.16
N ASP A 817 26.27 -8.08 7.17
CA ASP A 817 25.99 -8.72 5.90
C ASP A 817 25.85 -10.24 6.05
N ALA A 818 26.76 -10.88 6.76
CA ALA A 818 26.73 -12.33 7.03
C ALA A 818 25.51 -12.77 7.85
N LYS A 819 25.08 -11.95 8.83
CA LYS A 819 23.98 -12.31 9.75
C LYS A 819 22.60 -11.90 9.22
N TYR A 820 22.51 -10.74 8.58
CA TYR A 820 21.21 -10.11 8.26
C TYR A 820 21.01 -9.81 6.77
N SER A 821 22.04 -9.91 5.94
CA SER A 821 22.01 -9.52 4.52
C SER A 821 21.45 -8.10 4.29
N SER A 822 21.74 -7.18 5.23
CA SER A 822 21.07 -5.87 5.33
C SER A 822 21.99 -4.67 5.12
N LEU A 823 23.22 -4.88 4.62
CA LEU A 823 24.20 -3.79 4.46
C LEU A 823 23.71 -2.73 3.45
N GLY A 824 23.12 -3.16 2.32
CA GLY A 824 22.54 -2.24 1.33
C GLY A 824 21.45 -1.36 1.92
N ARG A 825 20.52 -1.96 2.68
CA ARG A 825 19.45 -1.21 3.36
C ARG A 825 20.00 -0.21 4.37
N THR A 826 21.04 -0.58 5.10
CA THR A 826 21.70 0.32 6.06
C THR A 826 22.29 1.54 5.36
N ILE A 827 22.98 1.36 4.23
CA ILE A 827 23.56 2.46 3.44
C ILE A 827 22.46 3.39 2.91
N GLN A 828 21.35 2.84 2.43
CA GLN A 828 20.21 3.62 1.96
C GLN A 828 19.66 4.52 3.07
N ILE A 829 19.41 3.96 4.26
CA ILE A 829 18.91 4.70 5.42
C ILE A 829 19.88 5.80 5.84
N LEU A 830 21.20 5.52 5.80
CA LEU A 830 22.23 6.53 6.11
C LEU A 830 22.22 7.70 5.13
N GLY A 831 22.15 7.43 3.83
CA GLY A 831 22.07 8.47 2.80
C GLY A 831 20.93 9.46 3.04
N GLU A 832 19.77 8.95 3.49
CA GLU A 832 18.62 9.79 3.85
C GLU A 832 18.89 10.74 5.05
N GLN A 833 19.91 10.48 5.86
CA GLN A 833 20.23 11.24 7.07
C GLN A 833 21.45 12.14 6.94
N VAL A 834 22.20 12.04 5.86
CA VAL A 834 23.35 12.93 5.59
C VAL A 834 22.87 14.38 5.47
N LYS A 835 23.57 15.32 6.16
CA LYS A 835 23.19 16.74 6.27
C LYS A 835 24.35 17.70 6.09
N THR A 836 25.56 17.20 6.14
CA THR A 836 26.78 18.01 6.03
C THR A 836 27.75 17.38 5.02
N ASP A 837 28.57 18.22 4.40
CA ASP A 837 29.64 17.75 3.50
C ASP A 837 30.59 16.77 4.20
N MET A 838 30.83 16.95 5.49
CA MET A 838 31.66 16.04 6.29
C MET A 838 31.03 14.67 6.41
N GLU A 839 29.72 14.58 6.72
CA GLU A 839 29.00 13.29 6.78
C GLU A 839 28.95 12.60 5.42
N LEU A 840 28.77 13.38 4.34
CA LEU A 840 28.78 12.87 2.97
C LEU A 840 30.12 12.25 2.61
N GLU A 841 31.20 12.95 2.92
CA GLU A 841 32.57 12.45 2.68
C GLU A 841 32.91 11.21 3.52
N LEU A 842 32.44 11.13 4.77
CA LEU A 842 32.54 9.93 5.59
C LEU A 842 31.79 8.74 4.99
N LEU A 843 30.56 8.98 4.48
CA LEU A 843 29.78 7.95 3.79
C LEU A 843 30.47 7.49 2.51
N LYS A 844 30.95 8.42 1.66
CA LYS A 844 31.70 8.11 0.43
C LYS A 844 32.96 7.31 0.75
N LYS A 845 33.72 7.70 1.79
CA LYS A 845 34.91 6.97 2.26
C LYS A 845 34.57 5.56 2.69
N PHE A 846 33.53 5.39 3.52
CA PHE A 846 33.07 4.06 3.96
C PHE A 846 32.71 3.17 2.76
N VAL A 847 31.94 3.69 1.81
CA VAL A 847 31.54 2.96 0.60
C VAL A 847 32.76 2.53 -0.21
N ASN A 848 33.72 3.43 -0.43
CA ASN A 848 34.91 3.11 -1.21
C ASN A 848 35.79 2.05 -0.52
N GLU A 849 35.97 2.13 0.80
CA GLU A 849 36.84 1.20 1.54
C GLU A 849 36.18 -0.15 1.83
N LYS A 850 34.87 -0.17 2.11
CA LYS A 850 34.16 -1.36 2.61
C LYS A 850 33.25 -2.01 1.59
N ILE A 851 32.81 -1.30 0.56
CA ILE A 851 31.92 -1.83 -0.47
C ILE A 851 32.71 -2.06 -1.77
N TYR A 852 33.26 -1.01 -2.37
CA TYR A 852 34.02 -1.13 -3.63
C TYR A 852 35.38 -1.76 -3.47
N GLY A 853 35.95 -1.79 -2.26
CA GLY A 853 37.15 -2.55 -1.94
C GLY A 853 36.93 -4.07 -1.85
N LEU A 854 35.68 -4.54 -1.79
CA LEU A 854 35.33 -5.95 -1.86
C LEU A 854 35.16 -6.36 -3.32
N HIS A 855 35.77 -7.47 -3.73
CA HIS A 855 35.60 -8.00 -5.08
C HIS A 855 34.16 -8.47 -5.29
N ASN A 856 33.51 -8.06 -6.39
CA ASN A 856 32.15 -8.42 -6.84
C ASN A 856 30.98 -7.63 -6.22
N VAL A 857 30.99 -6.30 -6.33
CA VAL A 857 29.82 -5.48 -6.03
C VAL A 857 28.75 -5.70 -7.10
N THR A 858 27.56 -6.11 -6.67
CA THR A 858 26.42 -6.33 -7.58
C THR A 858 25.93 -5.01 -8.19
N PRO A 859 25.35 -5.01 -9.40
CA PRO A 859 24.72 -3.80 -9.98
C PRO A 859 23.65 -3.18 -9.08
N GLU A 860 22.94 -4.02 -8.33
CA GLU A 860 21.91 -3.58 -7.37
C GLU A 860 22.55 -2.80 -6.20
N MET A 861 23.62 -3.29 -5.61
CA MET A 861 24.36 -2.60 -4.55
C MET A 861 24.96 -1.28 -5.05
N GLN A 862 25.47 -1.24 -6.27
CA GLN A 862 25.97 0.01 -6.88
C GLN A 862 24.84 1.06 -6.99
N LYS A 863 23.65 0.63 -7.44
CA LYS A 863 22.47 1.50 -7.53
C LYS A 863 22.06 2.04 -6.16
N ILE A 864 22.03 1.18 -5.13
CA ILE A 864 21.71 1.58 -3.74
C ILE A 864 22.67 2.64 -3.25
N VAL A 865 23.97 2.43 -3.43
CA VAL A 865 25.02 3.37 -3.02
C VAL A 865 24.88 4.73 -3.71
N LEU A 866 24.70 4.71 -5.04
CA LEU A 866 24.53 5.96 -5.81
C LEU A 866 23.29 6.72 -5.34
N THR A 867 22.18 6.05 -5.14
CA THR A 867 20.95 6.67 -4.63
C THR A 867 21.13 7.25 -3.23
N ALA A 868 21.89 6.58 -2.35
CA ALA A 868 22.18 7.08 -1.00
C ALA A 868 23.05 8.35 -1.01
N ILE A 869 24.05 8.40 -1.89
CA ILE A 869 24.92 9.58 -2.06
C ILE A 869 24.12 10.75 -2.65
N GLU A 870 23.36 10.53 -3.73
CA GLU A 870 22.49 11.54 -4.34
C GLU A 870 21.50 12.12 -3.30
N LYS A 871 20.93 11.27 -2.45
CA LYS A 871 20.01 11.71 -1.40
C LYS A 871 20.69 12.59 -0.35
N GLY A 872 21.90 12.24 0.04
CA GLY A 872 22.72 13.07 0.94
C GLY A 872 23.02 14.45 0.32
N GLU A 873 23.41 14.49 -0.95
CA GLU A 873 23.65 15.73 -1.69
C GLU A 873 22.39 16.61 -1.77
N GLU A 874 21.22 16.01 -2.08
CA GLU A 874 19.93 16.71 -2.06
C GLU A 874 19.61 17.33 -0.70
N ASN A 875 19.84 16.61 0.40
CA ASN A 875 19.59 17.11 1.76
C ASN A 875 20.48 18.32 2.10
N ILE A 876 21.77 18.28 1.72
CA ILE A 876 22.71 19.38 1.95
C ILE A 876 22.26 20.62 1.17
N VAL A 877 21.92 20.47 -0.11
CA VAL A 877 21.44 21.58 -0.95
C VAL A 877 20.15 22.17 -0.34
N TRP A 878 19.23 21.32 0.10
CA TRP A 878 17.99 21.75 0.72
C TRP A 878 18.25 22.55 2.01
N LEU A 879 19.11 22.05 2.90
CA LEU A 879 19.46 22.73 4.15
C LEU A 879 20.09 24.10 3.88
N ASN A 880 21.03 24.19 2.95
CA ASN A 880 21.68 25.44 2.57
C ASN A 880 20.68 26.45 2.00
N THR A 881 19.62 25.99 1.36
CA THR A 881 18.61 26.84 0.73
C THR A 881 17.56 27.35 1.74
N TYR A 882 17.08 26.49 2.66
CA TYR A 882 15.87 26.81 3.44
C TYR A 882 16.10 26.97 4.95
N SER A 883 17.21 26.48 5.52
CA SER A 883 17.39 26.45 6.97
C SER A 883 17.32 27.83 7.62
N SER A 884 17.91 28.86 7.00
CA SER A 884 17.88 30.23 7.51
C SER A 884 16.47 30.78 7.60
N SER A 885 15.66 30.65 6.56
CA SER A 885 14.28 31.16 6.53
C SER A 885 13.38 30.48 7.57
N ILE A 886 13.60 29.17 7.78
CA ILE A 886 12.88 28.37 8.81
C ILE A 886 13.30 28.84 10.21
N ASP A 887 14.59 29.04 10.46
CA ASP A 887 15.11 29.51 11.75
C ASP A 887 14.58 30.90 12.10
N ASP A 888 14.62 31.84 11.16
CA ASP A 888 14.11 33.19 11.32
C ASP A 888 12.62 33.20 11.68
N TRP A 889 11.83 32.40 10.97
CA TRP A 889 10.40 32.25 11.25
C TRP A 889 10.15 31.70 12.66
N ILE A 890 10.85 30.64 13.07
CA ILE A 890 10.69 30.02 14.40
C ILE A 890 11.10 30.99 15.51
N LYS A 891 12.21 31.74 15.36
CA LYS A 891 12.67 32.72 16.32
C LYS A 891 11.66 33.86 16.51
N GLN A 892 11.06 34.37 15.42
CA GLN A 892 10.02 35.39 15.48
C GLN A 892 8.82 34.91 16.29
N HIS A 893 8.32 33.71 16.04
CA HIS A 893 7.15 33.14 16.70
C HIS A 893 7.39 32.74 18.16
N ASN A 894 8.60 32.31 18.51
CA ASN A 894 8.99 32.07 19.89
C ASN A 894 9.14 33.38 20.68
N SER A 895 9.64 34.46 20.07
CA SER A 895 9.77 35.78 20.71
C SER A 895 8.45 36.46 20.91
N ALA A 896 7.54 36.41 19.94
CA ALA A 896 6.19 36.98 20.06
C ALA A 896 5.38 36.34 21.20
N SER A 897 5.49 35.02 21.42
CA SER A 897 4.85 34.34 22.55
C SER A 897 5.40 34.79 23.91
N ASN A 898 6.69 35.13 24.00
CA ASN A 898 7.31 35.62 25.21
C ASN A 898 6.94 37.09 25.49
N LEU A 899 6.79 37.91 24.44
CA LEU A 899 6.29 39.28 24.58
C LEU A 899 4.83 39.33 25.04
N MET A 900 3.93 38.50 24.51
CA MET A 900 2.55 38.41 25.00
C MET A 900 2.49 37.95 26.45
N LYS A 901 3.26 36.93 26.86
CA LYS A 901 3.35 36.55 28.29
C LYS A 901 3.88 37.68 29.17
N SER A 902 4.88 38.44 28.72
CA SER A 902 5.40 39.61 29.45
C SER A 902 4.38 40.74 29.53
N PHE A 903 3.62 40.97 28.46
CA PHE A 903 2.52 41.99 28.47
C PHE A 903 1.38 41.60 29.43
N VAL A 904 0.97 40.32 29.47
CA VAL A 904 -0.06 39.82 30.38
C VAL A 904 0.42 39.88 31.84
N VAL A 905 1.68 39.54 32.09
CA VAL A 905 2.27 39.61 33.43
C VAL A 905 2.43 41.05 33.95
N VAL A 906 2.58 42.03 33.06
CA VAL A 906 2.77 43.43 33.41
C VAL A 906 1.43 44.22 33.44
N ILE A 907 0.51 43.96 32.49
CA ILE A 907 -0.74 44.70 32.34
C ILE A 907 -1.81 44.24 33.34
N VAL A 908 -1.94 42.94 33.61
CA VAL A 908 -2.96 42.43 34.56
C VAL A 908 -2.74 42.92 35.99
N PRO A 909 -1.50 42.95 36.55
CA PRO A 909 -1.27 43.63 37.84
C PRO A 909 -1.50 45.14 37.80
N LEU A 910 -1.16 45.81 36.69
CA LEU A 910 -1.38 47.25 36.52
C LEU A 910 -2.87 47.60 36.44
N LEU A 911 -3.67 46.78 35.71
CA LEU A 911 -5.12 46.93 35.67
C LEU A 911 -5.78 46.63 37.02
N THR A 912 -5.27 45.62 37.77
CA THR A 912 -5.74 45.32 39.13
C THR A 912 -5.42 46.43 40.12
N ILE A 913 -4.21 47.05 40.00
CA ILE A 913 -3.81 48.20 40.79
C ILE A 913 -4.66 49.43 40.42
N MET A 914 -4.96 49.67 39.17
CA MET A 914 -5.85 50.74 38.70
C MET A 914 -7.30 50.53 39.18
N CYS A 915 -7.85 49.33 39.06
CA CYS A 915 -9.18 49.01 39.57
C CYS A 915 -9.28 49.15 41.09
N ASN A 916 -8.27 48.75 41.87
CA ASN A 916 -8.24 48.88 43.31
C ASN A 916 -8.09 50.36 43.73
N LYS A 917 -7.43 51.22 42.95
CA LYS A 917 -7.39 52.68 43.21
C LYS A 917 -8.67 53.40 42.85
N ILE A 918 -9.47 52.90 41.94
CA ILE A 918 -10.82 53.47 41.64
C ILE A 918 -11.86 53.06 42.71
N GLN A 919 -11.71 51.85 43.32
CA GLN A 919 -12.58 51.39 44.39
C GLN A 919 -12.27 52.03 45.82
N SER A 920 -11.06 52.56 45.99
CA SER A 920 -10.66 53.20 47.24
C SER A 920 -10.81 54.74 47.24
N GLY A 921 -11.45 55.28 46.24
CA GLY A 921 -11.70 56.70 46.07
C GLY A 921 -13.12 57.17 46.22
N TYR A 922 -13.99 56.38 46.95
CA TYR A 922 -15.28 56.78 47.44
C TYR A 922 -15.33 56.51 48.94
#